data_33530017c9343ae8655824e80e053260
#
_entry.id   33530017c9343ae8655824e80e053260
#
_cell.length_a   1.000
_cell.length_b   1.000
_cell.length_c   1.000
_cell.angle_alpha   90.00
_cell.angle_beta   90.00
_cell.angle_gamma   90.00
#
_symmetry.space_group_name_H-M   'P 1'
#
loop_
_entity.id
_entity.type
_entity.pdbx_description
1 polymer ?
#
loop_
_entity_poly.entity_id
_entity_poly.type
_entity_poly.pdbx_seq_one_letter_code
_entity_poly.pdbx_strand_id
1 'polypeptide(L)'
;MFNPVISPHDANTVLISCDMTGSYITHDGGQTWRMFNLRGVVKYFAFDPVDPKTMYAGNQGLWRSTDGGETWKLLYPQPSALKGVKMNSDHADETLIAEPNPLGTIVALAIDATNHRVLYVAVGTNQGFSLFVSRDFGDTWQELNRLSEEPRRIWIDSKSTKGAPTIYLAGKHAIEVRTSSGFQGLPAPFELTDVSLGFAADGKPTMYAASPKGLFVSRDGGANWSESRLPGSGAKFRTVATSLRHPEIAYASYNQLTEDNEILNKLRGRSGDWFGVAKTIDGGKSWQLVWKESSKAAPNVHDAWITERLGPAWAENPLEMGVAEQDPNLAYGTDFGRTMKTSDGGANWTAMYSRKVPGGEWTTTGLDVTTNYGVHFDPFDSNRQFITYTDIGLFRSEDGGKSWQSSTFGVPQAWLNTTYWVVFDPKVRGRMWSVNSGTHDLPRPKMWRHTSELTYKGGVCRSDDGGKTWTKSNDGMEETAATHIILDPNSSPEARVLYVAAFGRGVYKSKDGGKSWTLKNNGITQSIPQAWRLVMDSGGTLYAVLARRSEDGNIVNDGDGAIYRSRDGAEHWERIALPSGVNGPNGLAVDPDNPQRLYLAAWARAAGMHGDGGGIFLSEDGGKTWRQVLDRDRHIYDVTIDPRNSNVLYASGFESSTWRSTNSGERWERIPGFNFKWGHRVIPDPQDANAIYVTTFGGSVWHGKVNGKAQPVDIATPELEPGTQNDGLGSDVPK
;
A
#
# COMPACT_ATOMS: atom_id res chain seq x y z
N MET A 1 -3.89 1.62 6.89
CA MET A 1 -3.00 2.49 7.68
C MET A 1 -3.02 2.07 9.13
N PHE A 2 -1.89 2.18 9.85
CA PHE A 2 -1.72 1.63 11.20
C PHE A 2 -0.86 2.54 12.07
N ASN A 3 -0.89 2.31 13.38
CA ASN A 3 0.00 2.92 14.39
C ASN A 3 0.13 4.45 14.29
N PRO A 4 -0.94 5.23 14.39
CA PRO A 4 -0.82 6.67 14.45
C PRO A 4 -0.18 7.08 15.78
N VAL A 5 1.01 7.66 15.74
CA VAL A 5 1.75 8.13 16.94
C VAL A 5 2.03 9.62 16.81
N ILE A 6 1.54 10.38 17.77
CA ILE A 6 1.64 11.85 17.81
C ILE A 6 2.83 12.23 18.68
N SER A 7 3.65 13.16 18.22
CA SER A 7 4.80 13.66 18.98
C SER A 7 4.36 14.30 20.31
N PRO A 8 5.01 13.98 21.43
CA PRO A 8 4.76 14.63 22.70
C PRO A 8 5.25 16.09 22.77
N HIS A 9 6.07 16.52 21.79
CA HIS A 9 6.62 17.87 21.73
C HIS A 9 5.84 18.81 20.82
N ASP A 10 5.27 18.26 19.73
CA ASP A 10 4.52 19.01 18.73
C ASP A 10 3.40 18.15 18.16
N ALA A 11 2.18 18.49 18.49
CA ALA A 11 0.98 17.77 18.05
C ALA A 11 0.75 17.79 16.51
N ASN A 12 1.52 18.63 15.77
CA ASN A 12 1.49 18.64 14.31
C ASN A 12 2.42 17.57 13.71
N THR A 13 3.34 17.01 14.49
CA THR A 13 4.23 15.93 14.04
C THR A 13 3.62 14.58 14.39
N VAL A 14 3.31 13.80 13.34
CA VAL A 14 2.66 12.49 13.46
C VAL A 14 3.32 11.48 12.54
N LEU A 15 3.49 10.28 13.05
CA LEU A 15 3.96 9.09 12.30
C LEU A 15 2.82 8.09 12.13
N ILE A 16 2.70 7.49 10.97
CA ILE A 16 1.80 6.37 10.68
C ILE A 16 2.50 5.33 9.81
N SER A 17 2.09 4.08 9.90
CA SER A 17 2.57 2.99 9.04
C SER A 17 1.52 2.54 8.04
N CYS A 18 2.00 1.89 6.99
CA CYS A 18 1.20 1.27 5.95
C CYS A 18 1.79 -0.09 5.59
N ASP A 19 0.95 -1.07 5.34
CA ASP A 19 1.36 -2.42 4.96
C ASP A 19 1.92 -2.49 3.53
N MET A 20 1.46 -1.59 2.65
CA MET A 20 1.85 -1.60 1.24
C MET A 20 3.15 -0.83 0.99
N THR A 21 3.32 0.35 1.60
CA THR A 21 4.32 1.32 1.15
C THR A 21 5.43 1.61 2.15
N GLY A 22 5.22 1.31 3.42
CA GLY A 22 6.15 1.64 4.49
C GLY A 22 5.53 2.55 5.53
N SER A 23 5.98 3.79 5.62
CA SER A 23 5.55 4.73 6.65
C SER A 23 5.45 6.15 6.14
N TYR A 24 4.71 6.98 6.88
CA TYR A 24 4.52 8.39 6.55
C TYR A 24 4.75 9.26 7.77
N ILE A 25 5.23 10.47 7.54
CA ILE A 25 5.40 11.52 8.52
C ILE A 25 4.73 12.82 8.06
N THR A 26 4.09 13.51 8.98
CA THR A 26 3.63 14.89 8.81
C THR A 26 4.26 15.78 9.87
N HIS A 27 4.46 17.06 9.53
CA HIS A 27 4.90 18.11 10.46
C HIS A 27 3.91 19.28 10.51
N ASP A 28 2.78 19.16 9.85
CA ASP A 28 1.73 20.19 9.72
C ASP A 28 0.34 19.71 10.14
N GLY A 29 0.30 18.66 10.96
CA GLY A 29 -0.93 18.12 11.51
C GLY A 29 -1.78 17.34 10.51
N GLY A 30 -1.14 16.79 9.46
CA GLY A 30 -1.79 15.95 8.46
C GLY A 30 -2.24 16.70 7.20
N GLN A 31 -1.84 17.97 7.05
CA GLN A 31 -2.13 18.71 5.80
C GLN A 31 -1.26 18.19 4.64
N THR A 32 -0.02 17.81 4.94
CA THR A 32 0.87 17.13 4.00
C THR A 32 1.58 15.96 4.68
N TRP A 33 1.82 14.90 3.92
CA TRP A 33 2.51 13.71 4.37
C TRP A 33 3.67 13.38 3.44
N ARG A 34 4.77 12.92 4.03
CA ARG A 34 5.92 12.42 3.32
C ARG A 34 6.13 10.94 3.63
N MET A 35 6.23 10.14 2.58
CA MET A 35 6.53 8.72 2.70
C MET A 35 8.01 8.49 3.00
N PHE A 36 8.30 7.49 3.84
CA PHE A 36 9.61 6.90 3.99
C PHE A 36 9.51 5.38 4.11
N ASN A 37 10.56 4.67 3.71
CA ASN A 37 10.57 3.22 3.69
C ASN A 37 11.77 2.68 4.50
N LEU A 38 11.49 1.88 5.51
CA LEU A 38 12.48 1.24 6.38
C LEU A 38 12.54 -0.28 6.14
N ARG A 39 12.34 -0.72 4.91
CA ARG A 39 12.42 -2.11 4.45
C ARG A 39 11.41 -3.06 5.09
N GLY A 40 10.26 -2.56 5.48
CA GLY A 40 9.19 -3.38 6.03
C GLY A 40 8.16 -2.54 6.72
N VAL A 41 7.01 -3.17 7.03
CA VAL A 41 5.94 -2.53 7.79
C VAL A 41 6.43 -2.19 9.18
N VAL A 42 6.36 -0.92 9.54
CA VAL A 42 6.71 -0.47 10.89
C VAL A 42 5.60 -0.88 11.85
N LYS A 43 5.94 -1.62 12.89
CA LYS A 43 5.01 -2.15 13.89
C LYS A 43 4.81 -1.21 15.07
N TYR A 44 5.79 -0.35 15.36
CA TYR A 44 5.71 0.66 16.41
C TYR A 44 6.62 1.84 16.11
N PHE A 45 6.21 3.02 16.61
CA PHE A 45 7.03 4.22 16.65
C PHE A 45 7.18 4.68 18.11
N ALA A 46 8.28 5.37 18.40
CA ALA A 46 8.48 6.06 19.66
C ALA A 46 9.20 7.38 19.43
N PHE A 47 8.68 8.46 19.97
CA PHE A 47 9.36 9.75 20.06
C PHE A 47 10.24 9.76 21.30
N ASP A 48 11.43 10.35 21.18
CA ASP A 48 12.26 10.65 22.35
C ASP A 48 11.52 11.68 23.24
N PRO A 49 11.34 11.39 24.54
CA PRO A 49 10.57 12.30 25.40
C PRO A 49 11.32 13.59 25.76
N VAL A 50 12.60 13.72 25.41
CA VAL A 50 13.48 14.85 25.74
C VAL A 50 13.90 15.61 24.49
N ASP A 51 14.30 14.92 23.43
CA ASP A 51 14.74 15.52 22.17
C ASP A 51 13.67 15.44 21.09
N PRO A 52 13.07 16.59 20.69
CA PRO A 52 11.99 16.61 19.69
C PRO A 52 12.39 16.16 18.30
N LYS A 53 13.68 16.07 17.99
CA LYS A 53 14.19 15.60 16.69
C LYS A 53 14.51 14.12 16.66
N THR A 54 14.60 13.49 17.81
CA THR A 54 14.91 12.07 17.91
C THR A 54 13.66 11.23 17.97
N MET A 55 13.58 10.23 17.11
CA MET A 55 12.50 9.26 17.06
C MET A 55 12.99 7.89 16.62
N TYR A 56 12.22 6.87 16.95
CA TYR A 56 12.53 5.47 16.68
C TYR A 56 11.38 4.80 15.95
N ALA A 57 11.73 3.82 15.12
CA ALA A 57 10.77 2.97 14.40
C ALA A 57 11.25 1.52 14.48
N GLY A 58 10.32 0.61 14.71
CA GLY A 58 10.60 -0.81 14.80
C GLY A 58 9.81 -1.64 13.80
N ASN A 59 10.51 -2.50 13.09
CA ASN A 59 9.96 -3.55 12.23
C ASN A 59 10.77 -4.83 12.43
N GLN A 60 11.45 -5.33 11.40
CA GLN A 60 12.45 -6.39 11.54
C GLN A 60 13.78 -5.87 12.15
N GLY A 61 13.94 -4.56 12.19
CA GLY A 61 15.06 -3.87 12.84
C GLY A 61 14.59 -2.70 13.70
N LEU A 62 15.51 -2.14 14.48
CA LEU A 62 15.32 -0.90 15.21
C LEU A 62 16.03 0.23 14.45
N TRP A 63 15.28 1.25 14.12
CA TRP A 63 15.74 2.43 13.37
C TRP A 63 15.64 3.68 14.23
N ARG A 64 16.54 4.62 14.02
CA ARG A 64 16.55 5.92 14.70
C ARG A 64 16.72 7.06 13.70
N SER A 65 15.93 8.11 13.86
CA SER A 65 16.16 9.43 13.30
C SER A 65 16.62 10.37 14.39
N THR A 66 17.48 11.33 14.06
CA THR A 66 17.93 12.42 14.96
C THR A 66 17.75 13.80 14.31
N ASP A 67 17.03 13.86 13.21
CA ASP A 67 16.83 15.07 12.40
C ASP A 67 15.33 15.35 12.12
N GLY A 68 14.44 14.82 12.96
CA GLY A 68 13.00 15.00 12.83
C GLY A 68 12.36 14.10 11.78
N GLY A 69 12.93 12.92 11.52
CA GLY A 69 12.39 11.95 10.56
C GLY A 69 12.84 12.19 9.11
N GLU A 70 13.77 13.16 8.88
CA GLU A 70 14.31 13.40 7.54
C GLU A 70 15.13 12.23 7.05
N THR A 71 16.01 11.70 7.93
CA THR A 71 16.81 10.52 7.65
C THR A 71 16.68 9.50 8.78
N TRP A 72 16.88 8.23 8.43
CA TRP A 72 16.78 7.11 9.36
C TRP A 72 18.01 6.23 9.28
N LYS A 73 18.51 5.81 10.43
CA LYS A 73 19.66 4.94 10.56
C LYS A 73 19.28 3.66 11.29
N LEU A 74 19.67 2.51 10.74
CA LEU A 74 19.51 1.22 11.40
C LEU A 74 20.43 1.15 12.62
N LEU A 75 19.87 0.90 13.79
CA LEU A 75 20.61 0.63 15.02
C LEU A 75 20.82 -0.87 15.23
N TYR A 76 19.78 -1.66 14.97
CA TYR A 76 19.80 -3.09 15.18
C TYR A 76 18.96 -3.82 14.10
N PRO A 77 19.46 -4.95 13.54
CA PRO A 77 20.81 -5.47 13.76
C PRO A 77 21.87 -4.45 13.35
N GLN A 78 23.09 -4.58 13.89
CA GLN A 78 24.19 -3.68 13.50
C GLN A 78 24.41 -3.75 11.99
N PRO A 79 24.55 -2.64 11.27
CA PRO A 79 24.72 -2.64 9.81
C PRO A 79 25.85 -3.54 9.32
N SER A 80 26.94 -3.62 10.07
CA SER A 80 28.10 -4.50 9.77
C SER A 80 27.79 -6.01 9.85
N ALA A 81 26.71 -6.39 10.52
CA ALA A 81 26.26 -7.78 10.61
C ALA A 81 25.33 -8.19 9.49
N LEU A 82 24.82 -7.23 8.69
CA LEU A 82 23.91 -7.52 7.60
C LEU A 82 24.58 -8.34 6.50
N LYS A 83 23.90 -9.40 6.05
CA LYS A 83 24.31 -10.28 4.96
C LYS A 83 23.42 -10.11 3.73
N GLY A 84 22.24 -9.55 3.92
CA GLY A 84 21.26 -9.35 2.87
C GLY A 84 19.90 -8.97 3.42
N VAL A 85 18.96 -8.90 2.53
CA VAL A 85 17.54 -8.64 2.80
C VAL A 85 16.74 -9.70 2.06
N LYS A 86 15.71 -10.25 2.60
CA LYS A 86 14.79 -11.19 1.97
C LYS A 86 13.44 -10.54 1.84
N MET A 87 12.91 -10.50 0.62
CA MET A 87 11.53 -10.12 0.38
C MET A 87 10.60 -11.28 0.74
N ASN A 88 9.61 -11.04 1.58
CA ASN A 88 8.68 -12.08 2.04
C ASN A 88 7.34 -12.05 1.29
N SER A 89 6.96 -10.90 0.77
CA SER A 89 5.71 -10.75 0.05
C SER A 89 5.76 -9.55 -0.91
N ASP A 90 4.65 -9.33 -1.57
CA ASP A 90 4.42 -8.20 -2.45
C ASP A 90 3.94 -6.91 -1.73
N HIS A 91 3.94 -6.94 -0.41
CA HIS A 91 3.75 -5.78 0.44
C HIS A 91 5.11 -5.27 0.96
N ALA A 92 5.13 -4.20 1.74
CA ALA A 92 6.34 -3.68 2.38
C ALA A 92 6.87 -4.65 3.45
N ASP A 93 7.23 -5.86 3.04
CA ASP A 93 7.55 -6.97 3.94
C ASP A 93 8.90 -7.58 3.55
N GLU A 94 9.96 -6.99 4.07
CA GLU A 94 11.33 -7.49 3.94
C GLU A 94 11.87 -7.93 5.29
N THR A 95 12.71 -8.96 5.29
CA THR A 95 13.47 -9.43 6.46
C THR A 95 14.94 -9.08 6.29
N LEU A 96 15.51 -8.40 7.27
CA LEU A 96 16.95 -8.18 7.35
C LEU A 96 17.65 -9.48 7.78
N ILE A 97 18.57 -9.96 6.95
CA ILE A 97 19.39 -11.14 7.24
C ILE A 97 20.68 -10.66 7.89
N ALA A 98 20.91 -11.01 9.14
CA ALA A 98 22.10 -10.63 9.89
C ALA A 98 22.75 -11.82 10.59
N GLU A 99 24.07 -11.88 10.57
CA GLU A 99 24.87 -12.89 11.26
C GLU A 99 26.11 -12.23 11.92
N PRO A 100 26.27 -12.36 13.21
CA PRO A 100 25.32 -12.92 14.17
C PRO A 100 24.14 -11.99 14.43
N ASN A 101 22.98 -12.58 14.82
CA ASN A 101 21.84 -11.83 15.34
C ASN A 101 21.67 -12.15 16.85
N PRO A 102 22.48 -11.54 17.72
CA PRO A 102 22.58 -11.97 19.11
C PRO A 102 21.35 -11.62 19.96
N LEU A 103 20.56 -10.63 19.56
CA LEU A 103 19.41 -10.18 20.35
C LEU A 103 18.11 -10.91 19.97
N GLY A 104 17.78 -11.03 18.69
CA GLY A 104 16.50 -11.51 18.19
C GLY A 104 15.67 -10.37 17.59
N THR A 105 14.35 -10.55 17.52
CA THR A 105 13.42 -9.55 16.95
C THR A 105 12.90 -8.61 18.03
N ILE A 106 13.12 -7.31 17.89
CA ILE A 106 12.56 -6.30 18.80
C ILE A 106 11.09 -6.10 18.46
N VAL A 107 10.20 -6.32 19.43
CA VAL A 107 8.74 -6.25 19.24
C VAL A 107 8.08 -5.04 19.87
N ALA A 108 8.72 -4.41 20.87
CA ALA A 108 8.25 -3.18 21.50
C ALA A 108 9.42 -2.38 22.08
N LEU A 109 9.25 -1.05 22.18
CA LEU A 109 10.25 -0.12 22.69
C LEU A 109 9.59 0.92 23.62
N ALA A 110 10.30 1.27 24.70
CA ALA A 110 10.03 2.46 25.50
C ALA A 110 11.32 3.19 25.87
N ILE A 111 11.26 4.51 26.00
CA ILE A 111 12.40 5.38 26.30
C ILE A 111 12.21 5.98 27.69
N ASP A 112 13.27 5.97 28.52
CA ASP A 112 13.22 6.54 29.85
C ASP A 112 13.22 8.08 29.79
N ALA A 113 12.10 8.70 30.13
CA ALA A 113 11.95 10.16 30.13
C ALA A 113 12.88 10.88 31.11
N THR A 114 13.43 10.20 32.12
CA THR A 114 14.38 10.75 33.07
C THR A 114 15.84 10.67 32.59
N ASN A 115 16.10 9.80 31.61
CA ASN A 115 17.37 9.63 30.96
C ASN A 115 17.18 8.98 29.58
N HIS A 116 16.95 9.76 28.55
CA HIS A 116 16.63 9.29 27.20
C HIS A 116 17.73 8.48 26.50
N ARG A 117 18.93 8.36 27.13
CA ARG A 117 19.95 7.38 26.69
C ARG A 117 19.54 5.95 26.99
N VAL A 118 18.59 5.76 27.90
CA VAL A 118 18.13 4.45 28.36
C VAL A 118 16.89 4.02 27.58
N LEU A 119 17.05 2.93 26.84
CA LEU A 119 16.00 2.30 26.06
C LEU A 119 15.65 0.94 26.68
N TYR A 120 14.39 0.63 26.77
CA TYR A 120 13.88 -0.69 27.12
C TYR A 120 13.20 -1.31 25.91
N VAL A 121 13.59 -2.53 25.58
CA VAL A 121 13.01 -3.26 24.44
C VAL A 121 12.55 -4.65 24.86
N ALA A 122 11.43 -5.05 24.30
CA ALA A 122 10.99 -6.43 24.35
C ALA A 122 11.50 -7.15 23.09
N VAL A 123 12.09 -8.33 23.29
CA VAL A 123 12.77 -9.07 22.24
C VAL A 123 12.24 -10.48 22.15
N GLY A 124 11.82 -10.90 20.96
CA GLY A 124 11.52 -12.29 20.62
C GLY A 124 12.80 -13.04 20.21
N THR A 125 13.07 -14.17 20.87
CA THR A 125 14.18 -15.06 20.59
C THR A 125 13.68 -16.47 20.30
N ASN A 126 14.56 -17.36 19.87
CA ASN A 126 14.24 -18.80 19.72
C ASN A 126 13.86 -19.51 21.04
N GLN A 127 14.07 -18.83 22.18
CA GLN A 127 13.79 -19.37 23.51
C GLN A 127 12.58 -18.70 24.20
N GLY A 128 11.83 -17.87 23.49
CA GLY A 128 10.73 -17.05 24.00
C GLY A 128 11.05 -15.56 23.98
N PHE A 129 10.43 -14.81 24.88
CA PHE A 129 10.54 -13.34 24.93
C PHE A 129 11.32 -12.88 26.16
N SER A 130 12.05 -11.77 26.02
CA SER A 130 12.81 -11.16 27.09
C SER A 130 12.78 -9.64 27.04
N LEU A 131 12.87 -9.00 28.20
CA LEU A 131 13.06 -7.56 28.35
C LEU A 131 14.56 -7.25 28.40
N PHE A 132 15.02 -6.34 27.53
CA PHE A 132 16.39 -5.85 27.50
C PHE A 132 16.43 -4.36 27.78
N VAL A 133 17.60 -3.88 28.24
CA VAL A 133 17.90 -2.47 28.42
C VAL A 133 19.17 -2.11 27.67
N SER A 134 19.12 -0.96 26.99
CA SER A 134 20.31 -0.22 26.55
C SER A 134 20.49 1.03 27.42
N ARG A 135 21.73 1.44 27.69
CA ARG A 135 22.06 2.68 28.42
C ARG A 135 22.86 3.68 27.59
N ASP A 136 22.97 3.42 26.31
CA ASP A 136 23.81 4.11 25.33
C ASP A 136 23.11 4.33 23.97
N PHE A 137 21.80 4.64 24.02
CA PHE A 137 20.97 4.90 22.84
C PHE A 137 20.80 3.69 21.89
N GLY A 138 20.97 2.46 22.36
CA GLY A 138 20.78 1.25 21.57
C GLY A 138 22.07 0.66 20.99
N ASP A 139 23.24 1.17 21.39
CA ASP A 139 24.52 0.63 20.92
C ASP A 139 24.83 -0.74 21.56
N THR A 140 24.53 -0.90 22.86
CA THR A 140 24.69 -2.16 23.59
C THR A 140 23.42 -2.54 24.38
N TRP A 141 23.24 -3.84 24.63
CA TRP A 141 22.03 -4.38 25.24
C TRP A 141 22.35 -5.37 26.36
N GLN A 142 21.56 -5.30 27.44
CA GLN A 142 21.62 -6.21 28.57
C GLN A 142 20.23 -6.80 28.85
N GLU A 143 20.13 -8.11 28.96
CA GLU A 143 18.91 -8.80 29.38
C GLU A 143 18.58 -8.47 30.85
N LEU A 144 17.32 -8.14 31.12
CA LEU A 144 16.82 -7.85 32.47
C LEU A 144 15.97 -8.99 32.99
N ASN A 145 14.96 -9.41 32.23
CA ASN A 145 13.97 -10.42 32.65
C ASN A 145 13.49 -11.25 31.45
N ARG A 146 13.19 -12.51 31.68
CA ARG A 146 12.36 -13.28 30.77
C ARG A 146 10.91 -12.90 30.92
N LEU A 147 10.17 -12.93 29.81
CA LEU A 147 8.73 -12.61 29.73
C LEU A 147 7.95 -13.91 29.51
N SER A 148 6.72 -13.94 30.03
CA SER A 148 5.87 -15.13 29.91
C SER A 148 5.26 -15.30 28.50
N GLU A 149 5.09 -14.20 27.78
CA GLU A 149 4.52 -14.16 26.44
C GLU A 149 5.05 -12.97 25.64
N GLU A 150 4.67 -12.89 24.36
CA GLU A 150 5.00 -11.75 23.49
C GLU A 150 4.31 -10.47 23.97
N PRO A 151 5.06 -9.43 24.39
CA PRO A 151 4.46 -8.16 24.71
C PRO A 151 4.15 -7.37 23.45
N ARG A 152 2.96 -6.81 23.41
CA ARG A 152 2.51 -5.95 22.32
C ARG A 152 2.86 -4.49 22.55
N ARG A 153 2.90 -4.06 23.81
CA ARG A 153 3.19 -2.69 24.22
C ARG A 153 4.02 -2.66 25.49
N ILE A 154 4.80 -1.59 25.64
CA ILE A 154 5.64 -1.32 26.80
C ILE A 154 5.50 0.15 27.20
N TRP A 155 5.40 0.41 28.51
CA TRP A 155 5.34 1.76 29.08
C TRP A 155 6.26 1.88 30.28
N ILE A 156 6.74 3.09 30.51
CA ILE A 156 7.56 3.45 31.67
C ILE A 156 6.81 4.50 32.47
N ASP A 157 6.65 4.27 33.76
CA ASP A 157 6.19 5.30 34.65
C ASP A 157 7.30 6.34 34.87
N SER A 158 7.14 7.51 34.29
CA SER A 158 8.10 8.61 34.36
C SER A 158 8.30 9.19 35.74
N LYS A 159 7.42 8.88 36.71
CA LYS A 159 7.49 9.31 38.12
C LYS A 159 8.13 8.27 39.03
N SER A 160 8.46 7.11 38.51
CA SER A 160 9.16 6.07 39.24
C SER A 160 10.60 6.46 39.56
N THR A 161 11.23 5.71 40.45
CA THR A 161 12.59 5.99 40.94
C THR A 161 13.59 6.05 39.79
N LYS A 162 14.34 7.16 39.71
CA LYS A 162 15.41 7.35 38.72
C LYS A 162 16.41 6.18 38.77
N GLY A 163 16.64 5.58 37.60
CA GLY A 163 17.54 4.44 37.45
C GLY A 163 16.93 3.07 37.75
N ALA A 164 15.71 3.03 38.29
CA ALA A 164 14.93 1.80 38.51
C ALA A 164 13.45 2.04 38.23
N PRO A 165 13.07 2.36 36.97
CA PRO A 165 11.71 2.72 36.64
C PRO A 165 10.76 1.54 36.79
N THR A 166 9.50 1.83 37.07
CA THR A 166 8.43 0.87 36.92
C THR A 166 8.09 0.74 35.45
N ILE A 167 8.13 -0.49 34.93
CA ILE A 167 7.87 -0.81 33.53
C ILE A 167 6.68 -1.74 33.47
N TYR A 168 5.72 -1.40 32.61
CA TYR A 168 4.54 -2.20 32.30
C TYR A 168 4.66 -2.77 30.90
N LEU A 169 4.41 -4.07 30.74
CA LEU A 169 4.35 -4.76 29.46
C LEU A 169 2.98 -5.43 29.35
N ALA A 170 2.29 -5.20 28.24
CA ALA A 170 1.01 -5.85 27.97
C ALA A 170 1.17 -6.92 26.92
N GLY A 171 0.90 -8.15 27.27
CA GLY A 171 0.79 -9.29 26.37
C GLY A 171 -0.65 -9.59 25.97
N LYS A 172 -0.90 -10.81 25.55
CA LYS A 172 -2.25 -11.29 25.18
C LYS A 172 -3.08 -11.72 26.38
N HIS A 173 -2.42 -12.24 27.44
CA HIS A 173 -3.09 -12.86 28.58
C HIS A 173 -2.62 -12.30 29.92
N ALA A 174 -1.62 -11.43 29.94
CA ALA A 174 -1.08 -10.89 31.18
C ALA A 174 -0.57 -9.46 31.00
N ILE A 175 -0.53 -8.73 32.12
CA ILE A 175 0.28 -7.52 32.30
C ILE A 175 1.49 -7.93 33.14
N GLU A 176 2.68 -7.69 32.63
CA GLU A 176 3.91 -7.91 33.39
C GLU A 176 4.45 -6.58 33.90
N VAL A 177 4.80 -6.52 35.17
CA VAL A 177 5.24 -5.30 35.85
C VAL A 177 6.60 -5.50 36.45
N ARG A 178 7.56 -4.68 36.04
CA ARG A 178 8.90 -4.61 36.64
C ARG A 178 8.99 -3.37 37.53
N THR A 179 9.38 -3.57 38.78
CA THR A 179 9.65 -2.50 39.73
C THR A 179 11.08 -2.62 40.30
N SER A 180 11.49 -1.67 41.17
CA SER A 180 12.75 -1.79 41.92
C SER A 180 12.78 -3.00 42.87
N SER A 181 11.62 -3.51 43.29
CA SER A 181 11.47 -4.64 44.21
C SER A 181 11.38 -6.01 43.50
N GLY A 182 11.20 -6.04 42.19
CA GLY A 182 11.10 -7.29 41.45
C GLY A 182 10.29 -7.22 40.15
N PHE A 183 10.00 -8.39 39.62
CA PHE A 183 9.23 -8.62 38.41
C PHE A 183 8.02 -9.49 38.73
N GLN A 184 6.82 -9.10 38.27
CA GLN A 184 5.57 -9.76 38.55
C GLN A 184 4.73 -9.86 37.28
N GLY A 185 4.17 -11.06 37.02
CA GLY A 185 3.11 -11.27 36.01
C GLY A 185 1.73 -11.17 36.68
N LEU A 186 0.83 -10.39 36.09
CA LEU A 186 -0.57 -10.20 36.50
C LEU A 186 -1.48 -10.80 35.41
N PRO A 187 -1.98 -12.04 35.57
CA PRO A 187 -2.85 -12.65 34.58
C PRO A 187 -4.14 -11.84 34.39
N ALA A 188 -4.49 -11.54 33.14
CA ALA A 188 -5.76 -10.95 32.83
C ALA A 188 -6.88 -12.02 32.84
N PRO A 189 -8.09 -11.70 33.37
CA PRO A 189 -9.19 -12.66 33.42
C PRO A 189 -9.85 -12.89 32.04
N PHE A 190 -9.32 -12.30 30.99
CA PHE A 190 -9.78 -12.39 29.60
C PHE A 190 -8.62 -12.15 28.63
N GLU A 191 -8.82 -12.48 27.37
CA GLU A 191 -7.87 -12.15 26.29
C GLU A 191 -7.82 -10.65 26.06
N LEU A 192 -6.62 -10.08 26.06
CA LEU A 192 -6.36 -8.66 25.74
C LEU A 192 -6.15 -8.53 24.24
N THR A 193 -7.13 -7.96 23.54
CA THR A 193 -6.99 -7.66 22.11
C THR A 193 -6.08 -6.45 21.90
N ASP A 194 -6.30 -5.39 22.69
CA ASP A 194 -5.47 -4.20 22.75
C ASP A 194 -5.52 -3.59 24.15
N VAL A 195 -4.45 -2.89 24.54
CA VAL A 195 -4.32 -2.23 25.84
C VAL A 195 -3.69 -0.86 25.67
N SER A 196 -4.20 0.13 26.42
CA SER A 196 -3.56 1.45 26.51
C SER A 196 -3.46 1.88 27.98
N LEU A 197 -2.34 2.51 28.33
CA LEU A 197 -2.00 2.93 29.69
C LEU A 197 -1.71 4.42 29.73
N GLY A 198 -2.24 5.10 30.76
CA GLY A 198 -1.88 6.46 31.14
C GLY A 198 -1.68 6.59 32.64
N PHE A 199 -1.00 7.66 33.05
CA PHE A 199 -0.67 7.96 34.44
C PHE A 199 -1.29 9.28 34.89
N ALA A 200 -2.06 9.23 35.96
CA ALA A 200 -2.61 10.43 36.59
C ALA A 200 -1.51 11.34 37.17
N ALA A 201 -1.87 12.56 37.51
CA ALA A 201 -0.94 13.53 38.09
C ALA A 201 -0.28 13.03 39.39
N ASP A 202 -0.93 12.16 40.13
CA ASP A 202 -0.40 11.50 41.33
C ASP A 202 0.39 10.21 41.06
N GLY A 203 0.60 9.85 39.78
CA GLY A 203 1.32 8.67 39.34
C GLY A 203 0.50 7.38 39.27
N LYS A 204 -0.80 7.43 39.57
CA LYS A 204 -1.65 6.23 39.50
C LYS A 204 -1.88 5.81 38.06
N PRO A 205 -1.64 4.52 37.71
CA PRO A 205 -1.89 3.99 36.40
C PRO A 205 -3.40 3.79 36.17
N THR A 206 -3.86 4.08 34.95
CA THR A 206 -5.16 3.64 34.45
C THR A 206 -4.95 2.95 33.12
N MET A 207 -5.39 1.70 33.02
CA MET A 207 -5.36 0.91 31.80
C MET A 207 -6.76 0.71 31.25
N TYR A 208 -6.86 0.76 29.94
CA TYR A 208 -8.04 0.37 29.17
C TYR A 208 -7.68 -0.84 28.32
N ALA A 209 -8.59 -1.80 28.26
CA ALA A 209 -8.39 -3.01 27.45
C ALA A 209 -9.61 -3.30 26.58
N ALA A 210 -9.37 -3.48 25.29
CA ALA A 210 -10.30 -4.13 24.37
C ALA A 210 -10.13 -5.65 24.46
N SER A 211 -11.24 -6.37 24.44
CA SER A 211 -11.29 -7.82 24.54
C SER A 211 -12.46 -8.35 23.70
N PRO A 212 -12.41 -9.62 23.25
CA PRO A 212 -13.59 -10.29 22.69
C PRO A 212 -14.79 -10.33 23.64
N LYS A 213 -14.55 -10.21 24.96
CA LYS A 213 -15.60 -10.18 26.00
C LYS A 213 -16.19 -8.79 26.26
N GLY A 214 -15.54 -7.73 25.81
CA GLY A 214 -15.98 -6.36 26.07
C GLY A 214 -14.84 -5.37 26.27
N LEU A 215 -15.18 -4.24 26.86
CA LEU A 215 -14.26 -3.16 27.22
C LEU A 215 -14.03 -3.20 28.73
N PHE A 216 -12.78 -3.09 29.17
CA PHE A 216 -12.40 -3.19 30.57
C PHE A 216 -11.47 -2.05 31.00
N VAL A 217 -11.51 -1.71 32.29
CA VAL A 217 -10.65 -0.68 32.89
C VAL A 217 -10.00 -1.23 34.16
N SER A 218 -8.69 -1.05 34.29
CA SER A 218 -7.92 -1.28 35.51
C SER A 218 -7.37 0.06 36.02
N ARG A 219 -7.39 0.26 37.35
CA ARG A 219 -6.86 1.47 38.04
C ARG A 219 -5.71 1.14 39.00
N ASP A 220 -5.20 -0.06 38.91
CA ASP A 220 -4.13 -0.62 39.76
C ASP A 220 -3.06 -1.35 38.96
N GLY A 221 -2.83 -0.91 37.71
CA GLY A 221 -1.77 -1.42 36.87
C GLY A 221 -2.01 -2.83 36.32
N GLY A 222 -3.26 -3.25 36.18
CA GLY A 222 -3.63 -4.53 35.61
C GLY A 222 -3.92 -5.63 36.66
N ALA A 223 -3.83 -5.31 37.96
CA ALA A 223 -4.11 -6.27 39.01
C ALA A 223 -5.62 -6.63 39.10
N ASN A 224 -6.48 -5.64 38.95
CA ASN A 224 -7.94 -5.83 38.93
C ASN A 224 -8.55 -5.11 37.73
N TRP A 225 -9.59 -5.72 37.15
CA TRP A 225 -10.29 -5.22 35.97
C TRP A 225 -11.79 -5.08 36.24
N SER A 226 -12.36 -3.98 35.81
CA SER A 226 -13.80 -3.72 35.84
C SER A 226 -14.34 -3.58 34.43
N GLU A 227 -15.48 -4.20 34.13
CA GLU A 227 -16.17 -4.02 32.87
C GLU A 227 -16.60 -2.57 32.69
N SER A 228 -16.45 -2.06 31.49
CA SER A 228 -16.85 -0.71 31.08
C SER A 228 -17.74 -0.83 29.84
N ARG A 229 -18.88 -0.12 29.81
CA ARG A 229 -19.92 -0.34 28.80
C ARG A 229 -20.22 0.91 28.00
N LEU A 230 -20.42 0.72 26.69
CA LEU A 230 -20.99 1.75 25.82
C LEU A 230 -22.50 1.88 26.02
N PRO A 231 -23.09 3.04 25.63
CA PRO A 231 -24.54 3.19 25.55
C PRO A 231 -25.07 2.32 24.41
N GLY A 232 -25.69 1.18 24.74
CA GLY A 232 -26.20 0.20 23.81
C GLY A 232 -25.71 -1.22 24.05
N SER A 233 -25.89 -2.07 23.07
CA SER A 233 -25.59 -3.51 23.19
C SER A 233 -24.92 -4.05 21.91
N GLY A 234 -24.26 -5.19 22.04
CA GLY A 234 -23.67 -5.93 20.93
C GLY A 234 -22.33 -5.41 20.41
N ALA A 235 -21.79 -4.32 21.00
CA ALA A 235 -20.52 -3.76 20.58
C ALA A 235 -19.37 -4.76 20.65
N LYS A 236 -18.57 -4.78 19.59
CA LYS A 236 -17.27 -5.45 19.54
C LYS A 236 -16.17 -4.41 19.49
N PHE A 237 -15.09 -4.65 20.21
CA PHE A 237 -13.99 -3.70 20.36
C PHE A 237 -12.75 -4.21 19.63
N ARG A 238 -12.00 -3.30 19.03
CA ARG A 238 -10.79 -3.62 18.27
C ARG A 238 -9.56 -2.96 18.89
N THR A 239 -9.62 -1.67 19.19
CA THR A 239 -8.49 -0.90 19.73
C THR A 239 -8.95 0.10 20.78
N VAL A 240 -8.03 0.43 21.70
CA VAL A 240 -8.20 1.45 22.74
C VAL A 240 -6.98 2.37 22.76
N ALA A 241 -7.19 3.65 23.03
CA ALA A 241 -6.11 4.62 23.20
C ALA A 241 -6.46 5.65 24.28
N THR A 242 -5.52 5.91 25.17
CA THR A 242 -5.62 6.97 26.17
C THR A 242 -4.42 7.90 26.09
N SER A 243 -4.57 9.13 26.55
CA SER A 243 -3.43 10.03 26.73
C SER A 243 -2.54 9.51 27.87
N LEU A 244 -1.23 9.54 27.68
CA LEU A 244 -0.30 9.11 28.70
C LEU A 244 -0.40 9.95 29.99
N ARG A 245 -0.78 11.24 29.87
CA ARG A 245 -0.88 12.22 31.00
C ARG A 245 -2.29 12.51 31.46
N HIS A 246 -3.30 12.15 30.66
CA HIS A 246 -4.72 12.37 30.93
C HIS A 246 -5.49 11.07 30.88
N PRO A 247 -5.20 10.11 31.77
CA PRO A 247 -5.76 8.77 31.71
C PRO A 247 -7.28 8.70 31.97
N GLU A 248 -7.89 9.79 32.45
CA GLU A 248 -9.34 9.91 32.55
C GLU A 248 -10.03 10.01 31.20
N ILE A 249 -9.25 10.34 30.12
CA ILE A 249 -9.74 10.45 28.75
C ILE A 249 -9.20 9.28 27.92
N ALA A 250 -10.10 8.52 27.31
CA ALA A 250 -9.75 7.44 26.41
C ALA A 250 -10.75 7.32 25.26
N TYR A 251 -10.28 6.71 24.19
CA TYR A 251 -11.04 6.37 22.99
C TYR A 251 -11.02 4.87 22.78
N ALA A 252 -12.14 4.31 22.31
CA ALA A 252 -12.27 2.89 21.97
C ALA A 252 -12.97 2.73 20.63
N SER A 253 -12.38 2.00 19.70
CA SER A 253 -13.06 1.67 18.46
C SER A 253 -14.07 0.54 18.66
N TYR A 254 -15.24 0.70 18.05
CA TYR A 254 -16.33 -0.27 18.17
C TYR A 254 -16.98 -0.56 16.82
N ASN A 255 -17.59 -1.72 16.69
CA ASN A 255 -18.50 -2.07 15.62
C ASN A 255 -19.68 -2.89 16.13
N GLN A 256 -20.69 -3.12 15.29
CA GLN A 256 -21.89 -3.91 15.59
C GLN A 256 -22.71 -3.38 16.78
N LEU A 257 -22.58 -2.08 17.10
CA LEU A 257 -23.32 -1.48 18.20
C LEU A 257 -24.79 -1.19 17.82
N THR A 258 -25.71 -1.63 18.65
CA THR A 258 -27.13 -1.21 18.63
C THR A 258 -27.40 -0.32 19.82
N GLU A 259 -27.79 0.95 19.61
CA GLU A 259 -28.14 1.90 20.69
C GLU A 259 -29.44 1.49 21.39
N ASP A 260 -29.53 1.74 22.70
CA ASP A 260 -30.69 1.35 23.53
C ASP A 260 -32.03 1.89 23.02
N ASN A 261 -32.05 3.10 22.46
CA ASN A 261 -33.23 3.69 21.85
C ASN A 261 -33.57 3.12 20.45
N GLU A 262 -32.71 2.32 19.85
CA GLU A 262 -32.94 1.70 18.55
C GLU A 262 -33.82 0.45 18.61
N ILE A 263 -34.08 -0.10 19.80
CA ILE A 263 -35.10 -1.15 19.92
C ILE A 263 -36.43 -0.64 19.34
N LEU A 264 -36.79 0.61 19.61
CA LEU A 264 -37.94 1.29 18.99
C LEU A 264 -37.72 1.54 17.48
N ASN A 265 -36.48 1.74 17.03
CA ASN A 265 -36.14 1.94 15.63
C ASN A 265 -36.11 0.62 14.84
N LYS A 266 -35.67 -0.47 15.46
CA LYS A 266 -35.80 -1.84 14.89
C LYS A 266 -37.27 -2.23 14.65
N LEU A 267 -38.12 -1.92 15.61
CA LEU A 267 -39.57 -2.11 15.49
C LEU A 267 -40.18 -1.23 14.38
N ARG A 268 -39.50 -0.14 13.98
CA ARG A 268 -39.87 0.77 12.89
C ARG A 268 -39.10 0.52 11.57
N GLY A 269 -38.37 -0.59 11.45
CA GLY A 269 -37.58 -0.94 10.26
C GLY A 269 -36.34 -0.07 10.03
N ARG A 270 -35.79 0.57 11.05
CA ARG A 270 -34.59 1.43 11.03
C ARG A 270 -33.50 0.86 11.93
N SER A 271 -33.02 -0.34 11.71
CA SER A 271 -31.85 -0.83 12.43
C SER A 271 -30.56 -0.41 11.72
N GLY A 272 -29.66 0.26 12.42
CA GLY A 272 -28.30 0.53 11.94
C GLY A 272 -27.31 -0.14 12.89
N ASP A 273 -26.44 -1.00 12.37
CA ASP A 273 -25.27 -1.45 13.10
C ASP A 273 -24.22 -0.32 13.07
N TRP A 274 -24.08 0.37 14.18
CA TRP A 274 -23.16 1.49 14.31
C TRP A 274 -21.72 1.00 14.51
N PHE A 275 -20.79 1.72 13.91
CA PHE A 275 -19.35 1.53 14.09
C PHE A 275 -18.64 2.89 14.18
N GLY A 276 -17.42 2.90 14.69
CA GLY A 276 -16.62 4.10 14.85
C GLY A 276 -15.85 4.14 16.16
N VAL A 277 -15.91 5.25 16.86
CA VAL A 277 -15.15 5.50 18.09
C VAL A 277 -16.07 6.02 19.22
N ALA A 278 -15.90 5.47 20.41
CA ALA A 278 -16.47 5.99 21.64
C ALA A 278 -15.36 6.69 22.45
N LYS A 279 -15.73 7.70 23.23
CA LYS A 279 -14.85 8.47 24.14
C LYS A 279 -15.38 8.45 25.55
N THR A 280 -14.49 8.29 26.52
CA THR A 280 -14.73 8.57 27.94
C THR A 280 -13.95 9.80 28.39
N ILE A 281 -14.46 10.53 29.37
CA ILE A 281 -13.78 11.66 30.06
C ILE A 281 -13.77 11.49 31.56
N ASP A 282 -14.21 10.35 32.06
CA ASP A 282 -14.40 10.06 33.49
C ASP A 282 -13.75 8.75 33.94
N GLY A 283 -12.73 8.31 33.19
CA GLY A 283 -11.98 7.10 33.49
C GLY A 283 -12.76 5.82 33.19
N GLY A 284 -13.59 5.83 32.14
CA GLY A 284 -14.35 4.67 31.66
C GLY A 284 -15.62 4.37 32.46
N LYS A 285 -16.12 5.30 33.27
CA LYS A 285 -17.42 5.15 33.97
C LYS A 285 -18.58 5.35 33.02
N SER A 286 -18.43 6.27 32.06
CA SER A 286 -19.37 6.53 30.99
C SER A 286 -18.66 6.75 29.66
N TRP A 287 -19.38 6.52 28.56
CA TRP A 287 -18.87 6.66 27.18
C TRP A 287 -19.89 7.39 26.33
N GLN A 288 -19.37 8.18 25.38
CA GLN A 288 -20.14 8.81 24.30
C GLN A 288 -19.64 8.32 22.94
N LEU A 289 -20.56 8.11 21.99
CA LEU A 289 -20.19 7.77 20.61
C LEU A 289 -19.77 9.06 19.91
N VAL A 290 -18.48 9.18 19.60
CA VAL A 290 -17.87 10.42 19.06
C VAL A 290 -17.45 10.30 17.59
N TRP A 291 -17.27 9.10 17.06
CA TRP A 291 -17.27 8.81 15.63
C TRP A 291 -18.36 7.79 15.42
N LYS A 292 -19.33 8.15 14.61
CA LYS A 292 -20.53 7.36 14.48
C LYS A 292 -20.88 7.20 13.01
N GLU A 293 -20.71 6.00 12.50
CA GLU A 293 -21.05 5.62 11.14
C GLU A 293 -21.93 4.37 11.13
N SER A 294 -22.73 4.25 10.07
CA SER A 294 -23.43 3.04 9.68
C SER A 294 -23.29 2.87 8.17
N SER A 295 -23.79 1.76 7.61
CA SER A 295 -23.79 1.56 6.15
C SER A 295 -24.49 2.69 5.36
N LYS A 296 -25.23 3.58 6.03
CA LYS A 296 -26.07 4.63 5.41
C LYS A 296 -25.79 6.04 5.93
N ALA A 297 -25.00 6.21 6.96
CA ALA A 297 -24.81 7.50 7.60
C ALA A 297 -23.41 7.67 8.21
N ALA A 298 -22.84 8.86 8.03
CA ALA A 298 -21.57 9.28 8.61
C ALA A 298 -21.70 10.76 9.04
N PRO A 299 -22.48 11.08 10.10
CA PRO A 299 -22.94 12.45 10.36
C PRO A 299 -21.85 13.43 10.78
N ASN A 300 -20.72 12.96 11.30
CA ASN A 300 -19.62 13.81 11.75
C ASN A 300 -18.26 13.46 11.12
N VAL A 301 -18.30 12.87 9.92
CA VAL A 301 -17.12 12.55 9.11
C VAL A 301 -17.07 13.53 7.94
N HIS A 302 -15.92 14.21 7.77
CA HIS A 302 -15.74 15.29 6.80
C HIS A 302 -14.55 15.03 5.88
N ASP A 303 -14.63 15.57 4.64
CA ASP A 303 -13.58 15.53 3.62
C ASP A 303 -13.07 14.11 3.28
N ALA A 304 -13.89 13.11 3.52
CA ALA A 304 -13.58 11.70 3.32
C ALA A 304 -14.17 11.19 2.00
N TRP A 305 -13.46 11.36 0.89
CA TRP A 305 -13.95 10.94 -0.44
C TRP A 305 -14.28 9.45 -0.49
N ILE A 306 -13.55 8.61 0.25
CA ILE A 306 -13.84 7.17 0.36
C ILE A 306 -15.23 6.96 0.93
N THR A 307 -15.55 7.62 2.05
CA THR A 307 -16.89 7.56 2.66
C THR A 307 -17.97 8.12 1.72
N GLU A 308 -17.73 9.26 1.08
CA GLU A 308 -18.68 9.88 0.16
C GLU A 308 -18.91 9.03 -1.10
N ARG A 309 -17.88 8.41 -1.64
CA ARG A 309 -17.94 7.68 -2.91
C ARG A 309 -18.28 6.20 -2.78
N LEU A 310 -17.70 5.52 -1.80
CA LEU A 310 -17.81 4.07 -1.62
C LEU A 310 -18.73 3.69 -0.47
N GLY A 311 -19.13 4.65 0.34
CA GLY A 311 -19.97 4.49 1.51
C GLY A 311 -19.20 4.27 2.80
N PRO A 312 -19.82 4.58 3.96
CA PRO A 312 -19.14 4.49 5.25
C PRO A 312 -18.61 3.10 5.60
N ALA A 313 -19.33 2.06 5.20
CA ALA A 313 -18.98 0.67 5.54
C ALA A 313 -17.79 0.11 4.74
N TRP A 314 -17.26 0.84 3.75
CA TRP A 314 -16.16 0.36 2.91
C TRP A 314 -14.86 0.14 3.70
N ALA A 315 -14.56 1.04 4.63
CA ALA A 315 -13.30 1.02 5.38
C ALA A 315 -13.46 0.53 6.83
N GLU A 316 -14.66 0.30 7.30
CA GLU A 316 -14.99 -0.16 8.66
C GLU A 316 -14.64 0.84 9.78
N ASN A 317 -14.51 0.34 11.03
CA ASN A 317 -14.09 1.09 12.20
C ASN A 317 -12.55 1.14 12.31
N PRO A 318 -11.98 2.12 13.02
CA PRO A 318 -10.54 2.24 13.20
C PRO A 318 -9.89 0.95 13.70
N LEU A 319 -8.81 0.58 13.01
CA LEU A 319 -7.94 -0.54 13.38
C LEU A 319 -6.98 -0.13 14.49
N GLU A 320 -6.50 1.12 14.43
CA GLU A 320 -5.54 1.70 15.35
C GLU A 320 -5.93 3.14 15.70
N MET A 321 -5.59 3.54 16.94
CA MET A 321 -5.86 4.88 17.47
C MET A 321 -4.59 5.48 18.08
N GLY A 322 -4.40 6.79 17.90
CA GLY A 322 -3.40 7.59 18.58
C GLY A 322 -4.03 8.82 19.24
N VAL A 323 -3.65 9.12 20.48
CA VAL A 323 -4.14 10.27 21.25
C VAL A 323 -2.96 11.15 21.63
N ALA A 324 -3.08 12.46 21.45
CA ALA A 324 -2.03 13.39 21.82
C ALA A 324 -1.83 13.43 23.34
N GLU A 325 -0.56 13.45 23.75
CA GLU A 325 -0.20 13.39 25.17
C GLU A 325 -0.59 14.66 25.92
N GLN A 326 -0.47 15.82 25.28
CA GLN A 326 -0.71 17.13 25.86
C GLN A 326 -2.15 17.62 25.72
N ASP A 327 -2.82 17.22 24.63
CA ASP A 327 -4.22 17.59 24.37
C ASP A 327 -5.02 16.34 23.95
N PRO A 328 -5.67 15.67 24.89
CA PRO A 328 -6.42 14.45 24.61
C PRO A 328 -7.70 14.67 23.78
N ASN A 329 -8.02 15.91 23.38
CA ASN A 329 -9.06 16.18 22.39
C ASN A 329 -8.55 16.00 20.95
N LEU A 330 -7.22 15.95 20.77
CA LEU A 330 -6.59 15.64 19.51
C LEU A 330 -6.29 14.14 19.43
N ALA A 331 -6.90 13.48 18.45
CA ALA A 331 -6.70 12.07 18.21
C ALA A 331 -6.73 11.75 16.71
N TYR A 332 -6.05 10.68 16.34
CA TYR A 332 -6.10 10.08 15.01
C TYR A 332 -6.67 8.66 15.10
N GLY A 333 -7.48 8.31 14.08
CA GLY A 333 -7.95 6.96 13.88
C GLY A 333 -7.64 6.51 12.46
N THR A 334 -7.06 5.32 12.30
CA THR A 334 -6.70 4.76 10.99
C THR A 334 -7.44 3.46 10.73
N ASP A 335 -7.85 3.25 9.50
CA ASP A 335 -8.41 1.99 9.00
C ASP A 335 -7.72 1.58 7.69
N PHE A 336 -8.24 0.60 6.97
CA PHE A 336 -7.61 0.11 5.74
C PHE A 336 -7.39 1.18 4.67
N GLY A 337 -8.30 2.16 4.54
CA GLY A 337 -8.21 3.19 3.50
C GLY A 337 -8.18 4.61 4.02
N ARG A 338 -8.46 4.84 5.32
CA ARG A 338 -8.64 6.18 5.85
C ARG A 338 -7.68 6.50 6.98
N THR A 339 -7.26 7.75 7.05
CA THR A 339 -6.63 8.39 8.21
C THR A 339 -7.47 9.58 8.58
N MET A 340 -8.09 9.53 9.75
CA MET A 340 -9.03 10.53 10.25
C MET A 340 -8.47 11.21 11.49
N LYS A 341 -8.73 12.50 11.64
CA LYS A 341 -8.29 13.33 12.78
C LYS A 341 -9.47 14.01 13.43
N THR A 342 -9.47 14.06 14.74
CA THR A 342 -10.26 15.02 15.52
C THR A 342 -9.34 15.96 16.28
N SER A 343 -9.74 17.22 16.45
CA SER A 343 -9.11 18.22 17.32
C SER A 343 -10.09 18.83 18.32
N ASP A 344 -11.30 18.33 18.36
CA ASP A 344 -12.39 18.81 19.21
C ASP A 344 -12.99 17.69 20.11
N GLY A 345 -12.17 16.66 20.35
CA GLY A 345 -12.56 15.55 21.20
C GLY A 345 -13.55 14.59 20.57
N GLY A 346 -13.64 14.58 19.27
CA GLY A 346 -14.47 13.68 18.49
C GLY A 346 -15.81 14.26 18.05
N ALA A 347 -16.08 15.55 18.31
CA ALA A 347 -17.29 16.19 17.78
C ALA A 347 -17.28 16.16 16.25
N ASN A 348 -16.10 16.32 15.63
CA ASN A 348 -15.88 16.18 14.20
C ASN A 348 -14.62 15.33 13.92
N TRP A 349 -14.68 14.56 12.82
CA TRP A 349 -13.57 13.79 12.28
C TRP A 349 -13.33 14.18 10.82
N THR A 350 -12.13 14.63 10.53
CA THR A 350 -11.75 15.10 9.18
C THR A 350 -10.71 14.19 8.58
N ALA A 351 -10.85 13.89 7.32
CA ALA A 351 -9.88 13.10 6.57
C ALA A 351 -8.52 13.81 6.47
N MET A 352 -7.44 13.04 6.67
CA MET A 352 -6.06 13.52 6.56
C MET A 352 -5.35 12.93 5.34
N TYR A 353 -6.02 12.07 4.56
CA TYR A 353 -5.49 11.47 3.32
C TYR A 353 -5.93 12.20 2.05
N SER A 354 -6.91 13.08 2.19
CA SER A 354 -7.40 13.93 1.10
C SER A 354 -7.97 15.24 1.66
N ARG A 355 -8.13 16.21 0.79
CA ARG A 355 -8.74 17.50 1.10
C ARG A 355 -9.66 17.92 -0.03
N LYS A 356 -10.88 18.32 0.32
CA LYS A 356 -11.84 18.85 -0.66
C LYS A 356 -11.41 20.24 -1.12
N VAL A 357 -11.42 20.48 -2.42
CA VAL A 357 -11.11 21.80 -3.00
C VAL A 357 -12.39 22.56 -3.36
N PRO A 358 -12.33 23.88 -3.64
CA PRO A 358 -13.54 24.71 -3.86
C PRO A 358 -14.46 24.23 -4.99
N GLY A 359 -13.98 23.44 -5.95
CA GLY A 359 -14.79 22.87 -7.03
C GLY A 359 -15.61 21.62 -6.63
N GLY A 360 -15.34 21.06 -5.44
CA GLY A 360 -15.97 19.84 -4.95
C GLY A 360 -15.18 18.56 -5.22
N GLU A 361 -14.07 18.66 -5.95
CA GLU A 361 -13.08 17.62 -6.16
C GLU A 361 -12.15 17.51 -4.93
N TRP A 362 -11.27 16.49 -4.95
CA TRP A 362 -10.28 16.26 -3.91
C TRP A 362 -8.86 16.44 -4.42
N THR A 363 -7.99 16.96 -3.56
CA THR A 363 -6.54 16.90 -3.78
C THR A 363 -5.91 15.93 -2.78
N THR A 364 -4.77 15.36 -3.16
CA THR A 364 -3.97 14.52 -2.26
C THR A 364 -3.31 15.34 -1.18
N THR A 365 -3.05 14.70 -0.04
CA THR A 365 -2.17 15.18 1.02
C THR A 365 -0.81 14.49 1.02
N GLY A 366 -0.58 13.57 0.07
CA GLY A 366 0.61 12.72 0.02
C GLY A 366 0.45 11.37 0.72
N LEU A 367 -0.71 11.13 1.36
CA LEU A 367 -1.03 9.89 2.05
C LEU A 367 -1.95 9.01 1.18
N ASP A 368 -1.53 8.75 -0.03
CA ASP A 368 -2.30 7.94 -0.96
C ASP A 368 -1.72 6.54 -1.03
N VAL A 369 -2.61 5.57 -0.87
CA VAL A 369 -2.24 4.15 -0.88
C VAL A 369 -3.13 3.47 -1.86
N THR A 370 -2.61 2.85 -2.83
CA THR A 370 -3.07 1.72 -3.62
C THR A 370 -2.26 1.62 -4.92
N THR A 371 -2.45 0.52 -5.62
CA THR A 371 -1.78 0.21 -6.88
C THR A 371 -2.41 0.97 -8.05
N ASN A 372 -1.58 1.44 -8.98
CA ASN A 372 -2.04 2.06 -10.21
C ASN A 372 -1.25 1.58 -11.43
N TYR A 373 -1.90 1.62 -12.58
CA TYR A 373 -1.37 1.02 -13.82
C TYR A 373 -0.95 2.04 -14.87
N GLY A 374 -1.54 3.22 -14.87
CA GLY A 374 -1.22 4.24 -15.86
C GLY A 374 -1.69 5.64 -15.49
N VAL A 375 -1.01 6.63 -16.06
CA VAL A 375 -1.47 8.01 -16.18
C VAL A 375 -1.71 8.27 -17.65
N HIS A 376 -2.88 8.79 -17.98
CA HIS A 376 -3.33 8.95 -19.34
C HIS A 376 -3.75 10.40 -19.60
N PHE A 377 -3.37 10.94 -20.76
CA PHE A 377 -3.55 12.34 -21.11
C PHE A 377 -4.53 12.47 -22.28
N ASP A 378 -5.51 13.35 -22.14
CA ASP A 378 -6.45 13.62 -23.23
C ASP A 378 -5.73 14.35 -24.37
N PRO A 379 -5.77 13.86 -25.61
CA PRO A 379 -5.08 14.47 -26.73
C PRO A 379 -5.64 15.84 -27.14
N PHE A 380 -6.84 16.23 -26.67
CA PHE A 380 -7.51 17.49 -26.98
C PHE A 380 -7.50 18.50 -25.84
N ASP A 381 -7.10 18.06 -24.63
CA ASP A 381 -7.08 18.90 -23.44
C ASP A 381 -5.96 18.49 -22.50
N SER A 382 -4.88 19.24 -22.51
CA SER A 382 -3.69 18.96 -21.71
C SER A 382 -3.94 19.02 -20.20
N ASN A 383 -5.02 19.66 -19.75
CA ASN A 383 -5.42 19.67 -18.34
C ASN A 383 -6.22 18.43 -17.93
N ARG A 384 -6.76 17.70 -18.91
CA ARG A 384 -7.52 16.48 -18.60
C ARG A 384 -6.59 15.27 -18.53
N GLN A 385 -6.53 14.71 -17.34
CA GLN A 385 -5.70 13.55 -17.03
C GLN A 385 -6.52 12.48 -16.35
N PHE A 386 -6.09 11.21 -16.48
CA PHE A 386 -6.73 10.09 -15.84
C PHE A 386 -5.67 9.22 -15.16
N ILE A 387 -6.03 8.67 -13.98
CA ILE A 387 -5.23 7.65 -13.32
C ILE A 387 -6.07 6.39 -13.21
N THR A 388 -5.51 5.27 -13.66
CA THR A 388 -6.13 3.95 -13.58
C THR A 388 -5.65 3.25 -12.33
N TYR A 389 -6.58 2.89 -11.44
CA TYR A 389 -6.32 2.32 -10.12
C TYR A 389 -6.92 0.93 -9.95
N THR A 390 -6.32 0.18 -9.05
CA THR A 390 -6.94 -0.93 -8.34
C THR A 390 -7.78 -0.39 -7.17
N ASP A 391 -8.78 -1.16 -6.71
CA ASP A 391 -9.68 -0.91 -5.57
C ASP A 391 -10.62 0.31 -5.71
N ILE A 392 -10.22 1.33 -6.43
CA ILE A 392 -10.96 2.61 -6.56
C ILE A 392 -11.29 2.98 -8.02
N GLY A 393 -10.87 2.17 -8.97
CA GLY A 393 -11.22 2.26 -10.39
C GLY A 393 -10.50 3.38 -11.13
N LEU A 394 -11.22 4.38 -11.63
CA LEU A 394 -10.70 5.45 -12.49
C LEU A 394 -10.91 6.82 -11.86
N PHE A 395 -9.85 7.61 -11.85
CA PHE A 395 -9.90 9.02 -11.44
C PHE A 395 -9.60 9.94 -12.61
N ARG A 396 -10.23 11.11 -12.60
CA ARG A 396 -10.11 12.15 -13.62
C ARG A 396 -9.78 13.47 -12.98
N SER A 397 -8.83 14.22 -13.58
CA SER A 397 -8.53 15.62 -13.34
C SER A 397 -8.93 16.45 -14.55
N GLU A 398 -9.37 17.69 -14.33
CA GLU A 398 -9.65 18.70 -15.36
C GLU A 398 -8.73 19.93 -15.23
N ASP A 399 -7.77 19.90 -14.31
CA ASP A 399 -6.93 21.04 -13.94
C ASP A 399 -5.42 20.72 -13.93
N GLY A 400 -5.01 19.72 -14.70
CA GLY A 400 -3.60 19.32 -14.83
C GLY A 400 -3.09 18.53 -13.63
N GLY A 401 -3.96 17.78 -12.95
CA GLY A 401 -3.59 16.92 -11.84
C GLY A 401 -3.56 17.61 -10.47
N LYS A 402 -4.10 18.82 -10.35
CA LYS A 402 -4.16 19.55 -9.07
C LYS A 402 -5.31 19.05 -8.20
N SER A 403 -6.43 18.64 -8.83
CA SER A 403 -7.55 18.02 -8.17
C SER A 403 -8.13 16.87 -8.99
N TRP A 404 -8.84 15.95 -8.29
CA TRP A 404 -9.27 14.70 -8.85
C TRP A 404 -10.70 14.35 -8.43
N GLN A 405 -11.42 13.66 -9.30
CA GLN A 405 -12.73 13.09 -9.03
C GLN A 405 -12.83 11.68 -9.59
N SER A 406 -13.66 10.85 -8.96
CA SER A 406 -13.96 9.51 -9.47
C SER A 406 -14.62 9.60 -10.85
N SER A 407 -14.18 8.75 -11.77
CA SER A 407 -14.62 8.70 -13.17
C SER A 407 -15.18 7.31 -13.52
N THR A 408 -16.06 6.78 -12.68
CA THR A 408 -16.61 5.43 -12.82
C THR A 408 -18.13 5.38 -12.97
N PHE A 409 -18.78 6.53 -13.16
CA PHE A 409 -20.24 6.57 -13.29
C PHE A 409 -20.69 5.85 -14.56
N GLY A 410 -21.55 4.82 -14.40
CA GLY A 410 -22.03 3.97 -15.50
C GLY A 410 -21.19 2.71 -15.77
N VAL A 411 -20.01 2.55 -15.15
CA VAL A 411 -19.28 1.27 -15.14
C VAL A 411 -20.10 0.24 -14.33
N PRO A 412 -20.29 -1.00 -14.84
CA PRO A 412 -21.00 -2.04 -14.10
C PRO A 412 -20.46 -2.25 -12.70
N GLN A 413 -21.32 -2.41 -11.70
CA GLN A 413 -20.93 -2.54 -10.29
C GLN A 413 -19.88 -3.64 -10.04
N ALA A 414 -20.01 -4.78 -10.71
CA ALA A 414 -19.07 -5.90 -10.59
C ALA A 414 -17.69 -5.63 -11.22
N TRP A 415 -17.50 -4.49 -11.92
CA TRP A 415 -16.27 -4.12 -12.62
C TRP A 415 -15.60 -2.89 -12.01
N LEU A 416 -16.14 -2.33 -10.92
CA LEU A 416 -15.69 -1.05 -10.35
C LEU A 416 -14.37 -1.12 -9.61
N ASN A 417 -13.92 -2.32 -9.20
CA ASN A 417 -12.72 -2.44 -8.38
C ASN A 417 -11.48 -1.88 -9.11
N THR A 418 -11.26 -2.30 -10.34
CA THR A 418 -10.03 -1.97 -11.08
C THR A 418 -10.32 -1.44 -12.47
N THR A 419 -9.72 -0.32 -12.82
CA THR A 419 -9.54 0.08 -14.23
C THR A 419 -8.08 -0.12 -14.58
N TYR A 420 -7.80 -1.01 -15.54
CA TYR A 420 -6.43 -1.33 -15.93
C TYR A 420 -5.85 -0.35 -16.95
N TRP A 421 -6.68 0.13 -17.89
CA TRP A 421 -6.21 0.98 -18.97
C TRP A 421 -7.33 1.81 -19.58
N VAL A 422 -6.96 2.96 -20.18
CA VAL A 422 -7.84 3.74 -21.04
C VAL A 422 -7.14 4.07 -22.36
N VAL A 423 -7.92 4.20 -23.43
CA VAL A 423 -7.45 4.71 -24.73
C VAL A 423 -8.39 5.78 -25.26
N PHE A 424 -7.85 6.82 -25.83
CA PHE A 424 -8.60 7.94 -26.41
C PHE A 424 -8.75 7.78 -27.91
N ASP A 425 -9.84 8.28 -28.46
CA ASP A 425 -9.96 8.49 -29.89
C ASP A 425 -9.13 9.75 -30.27
N PRO A 426 -8.08 9.63 -31.08
CA PRO A 426 -7.22 10.77 -31.40
C PRO A 426 -7.88 11.80 -32.34
N LYS A 427 -9.06 11.52 -32.89
CA LYS A 427 -9.76 12.37 -33.85
C LYS A 427 -11.14 12.82 -33.38
N VAL A 428 -11.67 12.24 -32.30
CA VAL A 428 -13.00 12.54 -31.76
C VAL A 428 -12.91 12.94 -30.30
N ARG A 429 -13.03 14.24 -30.04
CA ARG A 429 -12.98 14.81 -28.70
C ARG A 429 -13.99 14.12 -27.76
N GLY A 430 -13.53 13.73 -26.57
CA GLY A 430 -14.34 13.12 -25.52
C GLY A 430 -14.63 11.63 -25.70
N ARG A 431 -14.32 11.05 -26.86
CA ARG A 431 -14.48 9.61 -27.07
C ARG A 431 -13.30 8.83 -26.54
N MET A 432 -13.58 7.84 -25.70
CA MET A 432 -12.55 7.01 -25.09
C MET A 432 -13.14 5.66 -24.65
N TRP A 433 -12.27 4.70 -24.42
CA TRP A 433 -12.62 3.37 -23.91
C TRP A 433 -11.78 3.03 -22.69
N SER A 434 -12.37 2.34 -21.75
CA SER A 434 -11.68 1.79 -20.57
C SER A 434 -11.83 0.27 -20.51
N VAL A 435 -10.84 -0.37 -19.93
CA VAL A 435 -10.87 -1.81 -19.59
C VAL A 435 -10.90 -1.97 -18.09
N ASN A 436 -11.86 -2.75 -17.61
CA ASN A 436 -12.24 -2.79 -16.21
C ASN A 436 -12.38 -4.22 -15.70
N SER A 437 -12.25 -4.42 -14.40
CA SER A 437 -12.44 -5.70 -13.75
C SER A 437 -12.86 -5.59 -12.29
N GLY A 438 -13.55 -6.60 -11.81
CA GLY A 438 -13.72 -6.85 -10.38
C GLY A 438 -12.49 -7.51 -9.73
N THR A 439 -11.48 -7.88 -10.52
CA THR A 439 -10.23 -8.51 -10.05
C THR A 439 -9.09 -7.51 -10.14
N HIS A 440 -8.27 -7.45 -9.12
CA HIS A 440 -7.16 -6.52 -9.00
C HIS A 440 -5.79 -7.23 -9.06
N ASP A 441 -4.70 -6.46 -9.09
CA ASP A 441 -3.30 -6.90 -9.03
C ASP A 441 -2.84 -7.91 -10.09
N LEU A 442 -3.52 -7.99 -11.23
CA LEU A 442 -3.00 -8.75 -12.36
C LEU A 442 -1.75 -8.05 -12.94
N PRO A 443 -0.81 -8.79 -13.50
CA PRO A 443 -0.83 -10.24 -13.81
C PRO A 443 -0.24 -11.13 -12.71
N ARG A 444 -0.34 -10.77 -11.46
CA ARG A 444 0.34 -11.45 -10.35
C ARG A 444 -0.32 -12.77 -9.99
N PRO A 445 0.42 -13.87 -9.92
CA PRO A 445 -0.14 -15.22 -9.71
C PRO A 445 -0.98 -15.36 -8.44
N LYS A 446 -0.69 -14.60 -7.39
CA LYS A 446 -1.45 -14.67 -6.13
C LYS A 446 -2.96 -14.44 -6.30
N MET A 447 -3.35 -13.67 -7.34
CA MET A 447 -4.75 -13.25 -7.50
C MET A 447 -5.66 -14.34 -8.09
N TRP A 448 -5.11 -15.38 -8.70
CA TRP A 448 -5.88 -16.47 -9.29
C TRP A 448 -5.55 -17.86 -8.75
N ARG A 449 -4.77 -17.96 -7.69
CA ARG A 449 -4.44 -19.24 -7.04
C ARG A 449 -5.66 -20.01 -6.57
N HIS A 450 -6.69 -19.30 -6.11
CA HIS A 450 -7.92 -19.88 -5.54
C HIS A 450 -9.18 -19.59 -6.34
N THR A 451 -9.04 -18.92 -7.50
CA THR A 451 -10.15 -18.48 -8.33
C THR A 451 -9.79 -18.68 -9.79
N SER A 452 -10.61 -19.45 -10.49
CA SER A 452 -10.40 -19.62 -11.92
C SER A 452 -10.56 -18.28 -12.64
N GLU A 453 -9.59 -17.90 -13.44
CA GLU A 453 -9.63 -16.72 -14.32
C GLU A 453 -10.82 -16.69 -15.26
N LEU A 454 -11.43 -17.84 -15.51
CA LEU A 454 -12.64 -17.98 -16.32
C LEU A 454 -13.89 -17.43 -15.60
N THR A 455 -13.81 -17.20 -14.29
CA THR A 455 -14.90 -16.62 -13.49
C THR A 455 -14.77 -15.12 -13.25
N TYR A 456 -13.70 -14.48 -13.70
CA TYR A 456 -13.49 -13.05 -13.52
C TYR A 456 -14.57 -12.22 -14.20
N LYS A 457 -14.95 -11.12 -13.54
CA LYS A 457 -15.90 -10.14 -14.05
C LYS A 457 -15.15 -8.92 -14.56
N GLY A 458 -15.54 -8.44 -15.72
CA GLY A 458 -14.91 -7.29 -16.34
C GLY A 458 -15.20 -7.20 -17.82
N GLY A 459 -14.60 -6.22 -18.46
CA GLY A 459 -14.76 -5.97 -19.87
C GLY A 459 -14.46 -4.52 -20.26
N VAL A 460 -15.05 -4.08 -21.36
CA VAL A 460 -14.86 -2.76 -21.95
C VAL A 460 -16.02 -1.85 -21.64
N CYS A 461 -15.73 -0.60 -21.27
CA CYS A 461 -16.69 0.50 -21.25
C CYS A 461 -16.26 1.60 -22.22
N ARG A 462 -17.23 2.34 -22.76
CA ARG A 462 -17.02 3.49 -23.64
C ARG A 462 -17.60 4.75 -23.02
N SER A 463 -16.89 5.86 -23.21
CA SER A 463 -17.35 7.22 -22.94
C SER A 463 -17.31 8.04 -24.21
N ASP A 464 -18.26 8.96 -24.38
CA ASP A 464 -18.27 9.97 -25.44
C ASP A 464 -18.28 11.41 -24.87
N ASP A 465 -18.10 11.57 -23.56
CA ASP A 465 -18.15 12.85 -22.83
C ASP A 465 -16.88 13.16 -22.01
N GLY A 466 -15.76 12.54 -22.38
CA GLY A 466 -14.47 12.75 -21.71
C GLY A 466 -14.40 12.07 -20.36
N GLY A 467 -14.98 10.89 -20.24
CA GLY A 467 -14.92 10.05 -19.04
C GLY A 467 -15.86 10.49 -17.91
N LYS A 468 -16.83 11.39 -18.17
CA LYS A 468 -17.84 11.76 -17.16
C LYS A 468 -18.80 10.62 -16.91
N THR A 469 -19.23 9.97 -18.01
CA THR A 469 -20.12 8.81 -17.98
C THR A 469 -19.60 7.68 -18.86
N TRP A 470 -19.92 6.46 -18.47
CA TRP A 470 -19.49 5.26 -19.14
C TRP A 470 -20.65 4.35 -19.49
N THR A 471 -20.58 3.70 -20.62
CA THR A 471 -21.55 2.71 -21.07
C THR A 471 -20.84 1.39 -21.32
N LYS A 472 -21.41 0.27 -20.88
CA LYS A 472 -20.89 -1.07 -21.17
C LYS A 472 -20.80 -1.26 -22.69
N SER A 473 -19.66 -1.73 -23.18
CA SER A 473 -19.31 -1.87 -24.60
C SER A 473 -18.66 -3.23 -24.83
N ASN A 474 -19.40 -4.32 -24.54
CA ASN A 474 -18.84 -5.67 -24.39
C ASN A 474 -19.55 -6.76 -25.18
N ASP A 475 -20.40 -6.41 -26.14
CA ASP A 475 -21.16 -7.41 -26.92
C ASP A 475 -20.22 -8.34 -27.71
N GLY A 476 -20.44 -9.66 -27.58
CA GLY A 476 -19.60 -10.68 -28.21
C GLY A 476 -18.29 -10.99 -27.46
N MET A 477 -17.97 -10.29 -26.38
CA MET A 477 -16.84 -10.62 -25.51
C MET A 477 -17.34 -11.28 -24.22
N GLU A 478 -16.80 -12.43 -23.88
CA GLU A 478 -17.06 -13.06 -22.59
C GLU A 478 -16.52 -12.18 -21.45
N GLU A 479 -17.27 -12.09 -20.35
CA GLU A 479 -16.80 -11.35 -19.17
C GLU A 479 -15.52 -11.97 -18.62
N THR A 480 -14.50 -11.13 -18.46
CA THR A 480 -13.24 -11.45 -17.82
C THR A 480 -12.53 -10.15 -17.41
N ALA A 481 -11.39 -10.25 -16.71
CA ALA A 481 -10.54 -9.10 -16.52
C ALA A 481 -9.98 -8.63 -17.88
N ALA A 482 -10.50 -7.53 -18.41
CA ALA A 482 -9.89 -6.85 -19.54
C ALA A 482 -8.76 -5.98 -19.01
N THR A 483 -7.53 -6.22 -19.49
CA THR A 483 -6.32 -5.64 -18.88
C THR A 483 -5.63 -4.58 -19.72
N HIS A 484 -5.82 -4.61 -21.03
CA HIS A 484 -5.25 -3.60 -21.93
C HIS A 484 -6.11 -3.41 -23.17
N ILE A 485 -6.16 -2.19 -23.67
CA ILE A 485 -6.88 -1.83 -24.90
C ILE A 485 -6.02 -0.92 -25.76
N ILE A 486 -5.98 -1.16 -27.04
CA ILE A 486 -5.35 -0.28 -28.03
C ILE A 486 -6.31 0.02 -29.18
N LEU A 487 -6.12 1.18 -29.79
CA LEU A 487 -6.89 1.65 -30.94
C LEU A 487 -5.95 1.74 -32.15
N ASP A 488 -6.37 1.21 -33.29
CA ASP A 488 -5.67 1.40 -34.57
C ASP A 488 -5.86 2.87 -35.02
N PRO A 489 -4.80 3.70 -34.99
CA PRO A 489 -4.91 5.12 -35.31
C PRO A 489 -5.29 5.38 -36.77
N ASN A 490 -5.09 4.41 -37.65
CA ASN A 490 -5.41 4.50 -39.08
C ASN A 490 -6.85 4.13 -39.40
N SER A 491 -7.60 3.59 -38.41
CA SER A 491 -9.00 3.27 -38.59
C SER A 491 -9.91 4.51 -38.68
N SER A 492 -11.01 4.41 -39.43
CA SER A 492 -11.98 5.50 -39.57
C SER A 492 -12.64 5.87 -38.22
N PRO A 493 -12.86 7.15 -37.95
CA PRO A 493 -13.61 7.58 -36.76
C PRO A 493 -15.01 6.97 -36.61
N GLU A 494 -15.65 6.63 -37.71
CA GLU A 494 -16.98 6.02 -37.75
C GLU A 494 -16.96 4.53 -37.42
N ALA A 495 -15.80 3.88 -37.68
CA ALA A 495 -15.61 2.44 -37.52
C ALA A 495 -14.22 2.13 -36.92
N ARG A 496 -13.99 2.61 -35.69
CA ARG A 496 -12.72 2.39 -35.02
C ARG A 496 -12.43 0.90 -34.83
N VAL A 497 -11.20 0.53 -35.19
CA VAL A 497 -10.66 -0.80 -34.91
C VAL A 497 -9.96 -0.77 -33.55
N LEU A 498 -10.38 -1.67 -32.68
CA LEU A 498 -9.86 -1.78 -31.31
C LEU A 498 -9.43 -3.22 -31.05
N TYR A 499 -8.43 -3.39 -30.19
CA TYR A 499 -7.96 -4.68 -29.72
C TYR A 499 -7.89 -4.66 -28.19
N VAL A 500 -8.32 -5.76 -27.56
CA VAL A 500 -8.36 -5.91 -26.10
C VAL A 500 -7.62 -7.18 -25.69
N ALA A 501 -6.73 -7.03 -24.69
CA ALA A 501 -6.19 -8.14 -23.94
C ALA A 501 -7.20 -8.55 -22.88
N ALA A 502 -7.71 -9.77 -22.97
CA ALA A 502 -8.69 -10.36 -22.09
C ALA A 502 -8.05 -11.51 -21.31
N PHE A 503 -7.84 -11.31 -20.03
CA PHE A 503 -7.06 -12.21 -19.18
C PHE A 503 -7.76 -13.59 -19.06
N GLY A 504 -7.04 -14.65 -19.39
CA GLY A 504 -7.59 -16.01 -19.46
C GLY A 504 -8.43 -16.31 -20.71
N ARG A 505 -8.63 -15.34 -21.60
CA ARG A 505 -9.42 -15.49 -22.85
C ARG A 505 -8.61 -15.20 -24.11
N GLY A 506 -7.53 -14.43 -24.03
CA GLY A 506 -6.69 -14.03 -25.16
C GLY A 506 -7.03 -12.65 -25.72
N VAL A 507 -7.09 -12.50 -27.04
CA VAL A 507 -7.23 -11.20 -27.70
C VAL A 507 -8.58 -11.09 -28.41
N TYR A 508 -9.29 -10.00 -28.16
CA TYR A 508 -10.52 -9.65 -28.90
C TYR A 508 -10.28 -8.44 -29.80
N LYS A 509 -11.01 -8.41 -30.92
CA LYS A 509 -11.01 -7.33 -31.90
C LYS A 509 -12.42 -6.79 -32.10
N SER A 510 -12.54 -5.47 -32.16
CA SER A 510 -13.72 -4.76 -32.65
C SER A 510 -13.40 -4.04 -33.94
N LYS A 511 -14.37 -3.94 -34.87
CA LYS A 511 -14.29 -3.17 -36.13
C LYS A 511 -15.33 -2.05 -36.20
N ASP A 512 -16.06 -1.82 -35.12
CA ASP A 512 -17.22 -0.91 -35.07
C ASP A 512 -17.19 0.04 -33.86
N GLY A 513 -15.98 0.34 -33.36
CA GLY A 513 -15.79 1.27 -32.24
C GLY A 513 -16.18 0.68 -30.88
N GLY A 514 -16.03 -0.64 -30.73
CA GLY A 514 -16.30 -1.35 -29.50
C GLY A 514 -17.75 -1.81 -29.33
N LYS A 515 -18.62 -1.60 -30.31
CA LYS A 515 -20.02 -2.05 -30.24
C LYS A 515 -20.11 -3.59 -30.19
N SER A 516 -19.26 -4.26 -30.99
CA SER A 516 -19.15 -5.71 -30.95
C SER A 516 -17.70 -6.19 -30.99
N TRP A 517 -17.46 -7.39 -30.43
CA TRP A 517 -16.14 -7.97 -30.28
C TRP A 517 -16.10 -9.41 -30.83
N THR A 518 -14.98 -9.78 -31.40
CA THR A 518 -14.72 -11.11 -31.91
C THR A 518 -13.39 -11.63 -31.37
N LEU A 519 -13.37 -12.84 -30.84
CA LEU A 519 -12.17 -13.51 -30.37
C LEU A 519 -11.19 -13.78 -31.52
N LYS A 520 -9.92 -13.48 -31.32
CA LYS A 520 -8.84 -13.56 -32.31
C LYS A 520 -7.61 -14.28 -31.72
N ASN A 521 -7.72 -15.58 -31.51
CA ASN A 521 -6.67 -16.41 -30.90
C ASN A 521 -6.00 -17.36 -31.89
N ASN A 522 -6.27 -17.26 -33.20
CA ASN A 522 -5.67 -18.17 -34.17
C ASN A 522 -4.12 -18.07 -34.17
N GLY A 523 -3.43 -19.16 -33.81
CA GLY A 523 -1.98 -19.21 -33.60
C GLY A 523 -1.54 -19.04 -32.14
N ILE A 524 -2.39 -18.58 -31.21
CA ILE A 524 -2.12 -18.62 -29.76
C ILE A 524 -2.32 -20.06 -29.27
N THR A 525 -1.30 -20.62 -28.65
CA THR A 525 -1.27 -22.05 -28.29
C THR A 525 -1.63 -22.34 -26.82
N GLN A 526 -1.57 -21.36 -25.93
CA GLN A 526 -1.96 -21.56 -24.52
C GLN A 526 -3.45 -21.88 -24.42
N SER A 527 -3.79 -22.89 -23.64
CA SER A 527 -5.18 -23.31 -23.37
C SER A 527 -5.98 -22.24 -22.61
N ILE A 528 -5.32 -21.52 -21.72
CA ILE A 528 -5.87 -20.39 -20.98
C ILE A 528 -4.92 -19.19 -21.16
N PRO A 529 -5.09 -18.42 -22.26
CA PRO A 529 -4.15 -17.36 -22.60
C PRO A 529 -4.28 -16.16 -21.63
N GLN A 530 -3.26 -15.94 -20.82
CA GLN A 530 -3.18 -14.82 -19.87
C GLN A 530 -2.77 -13.53 -20.60
N ALA A 531 -3.58 -13.09 -21.57
CA ALA A 531 -3.30 -11.87 -22.31
C ALA A 531 -3.29 -10.67 -21.38
N TRP A 532 -2.11 -10.07 -21.23
CA TRP A 532 -1.88 -8.98 -20.29
C TRP A 532 -1.75 -7.64 -20.98
N ARG A 533 -0.96 -7.58 -22.04
CA ARG A 533 -0.62 -6.35 -22.73
C ARG A 533 -0.64 -6.49 -24.23
N LEU A 534 -1.02 -5.40 -24.92
CA LEU A 534 -0.95 -5.30 -26.37
C LEU A 534 -0.07 -4.10 -26.74
N VAL A 535 0.70 -4.24 -27.80
CA VAL A 535 1.50 -3.16 -28.40
C VAL A 535 1.24 -3.16 -29.91
N MET A 536 1.21 -1.98 -30.51
CA MET A 536 1.15 -1.84 -31.97
C MET A 536 2.32 -0.95 -32.41
N ASP A 537 3.09 -1.40 -33.37
CA ASP A 537 4.13 -0.59 -33.97
C ASP A 537 3.57 0.41 -34.99
N SER A 538 4.42 1.31 -35.50
CA SER A 538 4.06 2.33 -36.48
C SER A 538 3.60 1.74 -37.83
N GLY A 539 3.97 0.50 -38.11
CA GLY A 539 3.55 -0.25 -39.31
C GLY A 539 2.25 -1.03 -39.15
N GLY A 540 1.62 -0.99 -37.95
CA GLY A 540 0.39 -1.70 -37.65
C GLY A 540 0.59 -3.17 -37.24
N THR A 541 1.83 -3.59 -37.02
CA THR A 541 2.11 -4.92 -36.45
C THR A 541 1.69 -4.95 -35.00
N LEU A 542 0.92 -5.95 -34.61
CA LEU A 542 0.46 -6.17 -33.24
C LEU A 542 1.38 -7.13 -32.51
N TYR A 543 1.56 -6.85 -31.23
CA TYR A 543 2.23 -7.75 -30.30
C TYR A 543 1.31 -7.99 -29.09
N ALA A 544 1.23 -9.24 -28.66
CA ALA A 544 0.50 -9.63 -27.45
C ALA A 544 1.48 -10.27 -26.46
N VAL A 545 1.53 -9.70 -25.26
CA VAL A 545 2.27 -10.26 -24.12
C VAL A 545 1.30 -11.08 -23.29
N LEU A 546 1.58 -12.35 -23.15
CA LEU A 546 0.84 -13.27 -22.30
C LEU A 546 1.68 -13.55 -21.04
N ALA A 547 1.12 -13.23 -19.88
CA ALA A 547 1.75 -13.52 -18.61
C ALA A 547 1.82 -15.03 -18.36
N ARG A 548 2.78 -15.47 -17.58
CA ARG A 548 2.84 -16.88 -17.14
C ARG A 548 1.67 -17.21 -16.22
N ARG A 549 1.26 -18.46 -16.20
CA ARG A 549 0.21 -18.98 -15.36
C ARG A 549 0.76 -19.96 -14.33
N SER A 550 0.40 -19.77 -13.08
CA SER A 550 0.75 -20.67 -11.99
C SER A 550 -0.47 -21.01 -11.14
N GLU A 551 -0.45 -22.19 -10.51
CA GLU A 551 -1.40 -22.62 -9.50
C GLU A 551 -0.62 -23.09 -8.26
N ASP A 552 -1.05 -22.69 -7.08
CA ASP A 552 -0.40 -23.00 -5.80
C ASP A 552 1.13 -22.76 -5.82
N GLY A 553 1.54 -21.66 -6.49
CA GLY A 553 2.94 -21.27 -6.61
C GLY A 553 3.77 -22.04 -7.62
N ASN A 554 3.20 -22.99 -8.34
CA ASN A 554 3.89 -23.75 -9.37
C ASN A 554 3.42 -23.34 -10.76
N ILE A 555 4.34 -23.24 -11.71
CA ILE A 555 3.97 -23.05 -13.12
C ILE A 555 3.23 -24.31 -13.59
N VAL A 556 2.01 -24.13 -14.07
CA VAL A 556 1.19 -25.23 -14.59
C VAL A 556 1.75 -25.70 -15.94
N ASN A 557 1.34 -26.90 -16.35
CA ASN A 557 1.62 -27.38 -17.70
C ASN A 557 1.09 -26.36 -18.72
N ASP A 558 1.92 -25.97 -19.70
CA ASP A 558 1.61 -24.92 -20.67
C ASP A 558 1.40 -23.52 -20.03
N GLY A 559 1.95 -23.33 -18.83
CA GLY A 559 1.80 -22.08 -18.06
C GLY A 559 2.89 -21.04 -18.30
N ASP A 560 3.90 -21.32 -19.10
CA ASP A 560 4.91 -20.33 -19.46
C ASP A 560 4.28 -19.17 -20.22
N GLY A 561 4.69 -17.94 -19.86
CA GLY A 561 4.31 -16.76 -20.61
C GLY A 561 4.85 -16.78 -22.05
N ALA A 562 4.32 -15.92 -22.87
CA ALA A 562 4.66 -15.87 -24.28
C ALA A 562 4.55 -14.45 -24.87
N ILE A 563 5.22 -14.23 -25.97
CA ILE A 563 4.99 -13.08 -26.84
C ILE A 563 4.53 -13.59 -28.19
N TYR A 564 3.48 -13.00 -28.70
CA TYR A 564 2.97 -13.25 -30.06
C TYR A 564 2.99 -11.98 -30.87
N ARG A 565 3.13 -12.15 -32.18
CA ARG A 565 3.08 -11.08 -33.19
C ARG A 565 2.04 -11.41 -34.25
N SER A 566 1.29 -10.39 -34.69
CA SER A 566 0.38 -10.47 -35.84
C SER A 566 0.65 -9.32 -36.80
N ARG A 567 0.75 -9.63 -38.11
CA ARG A 567 0.93 -8.63 -39.17
C ARG A 567 -0.31 -8.41 -40.02
N ASP A 568 -1.40 -9.08 -39.68
CA ASP A 568 -2.66 -9.06 -40.41
C ASP A 568 -3.87 -8.61 -39.60
N GLY A 569 -3.58 -7.80 -38.55
CA GLY A 569 -4.61 -7.23 -37.70
C GLY A 569 -5.29 -8.26 -36.81
N ALA A 570 -4.53 -9.12 -36.17
CA ALA A 570 -4.91 -10.20 -35.25
C ALA A 570 -5.65 -11.39 -35.91
N GLU A 571 -5.63 -11.53 -37.24
CA GLU A 571 -6.22 -12.71 -37.87
C GLU A 571 -5.37 -13.98 -37.64
N HIS A 572 -4.01 -13.82 -37.62
CA HIS A 572 -3.06 -14.88 -37.26
C HIS A 572 -1.99 -14.35 -36.31
N TRP A 573 -1.60 -15.17 -35.33
CA TRP A 573 -0.54 -14.93 -34.39
C TRP A 573 0.63 -15.87 -34.56
N GLU A 574 1.83 -15.33 -34.63
CA GLU A 574 3.09 -16.01 -34.65
C GLU A 574 3.81 -15.87 -33.31
N ARG A 575 4.22 -16.98 -32.71
CA ARG A 575 4.97 -16.94 -31.45
C ARG A 575 6.39 -16.43 -31.68
N ILE A 576 6.82 -15.45 -30.86
CA ILE A 576 8.21 -14.99 -30.81
C ILE A 576 8.90 -15.77 -29.68
N ALA A 577 10.10 -16.29 -29.97
CA ALA A 577 10.90 -16.98 -28.97
C ALA A 577 11.32 -16.01 -27.86
N LEU A 578 11.09 -16.40 -26.61
CA LEU A 578 11.59 -15.65 -25.46
C LEU A 578 13.11 -15.83 -25.31
N PRO A 579 13.80 -14.90 -24.64
CA PRO A 579 15.21 -15.11 -24.25
C PRO A 579 15.37 -16.38 -23.44
N SER A 580 16.54 -17.01 -23.52
CA SER A 580 16.83 -18.23 -22.76
C SER A 580 16.62 -17.99 -21.26
N GLY A 581 15.91 -18.89 -20.60
CA GLY A 581 15.59 -18.82 -19.18
C GLY A 581 14.38 -17.95 -18.83
N VAL A 582 13.85 -17.13 -19.73
CA VAL A 582 12.67 -16.28 -19.49
C VAL A 582 11.38 -17.09 -19.67
N ASN A 583 10.49 -17.01 -18.66
CA ASN A 583 9.12 -17.52 -18.78
C ASN A 583 8.03 -16.55 -18.25
N GLY A 584 8.46 -15.38 -17.75
CA GLY A 584 7.57 -14.33 -17.22
C GLY A 584 7.69 -13.02 -18.00
N PRO A 585 7.32 -12.95 -19.29
CA PRO A 585 7.24 -11.69 -19.99
C PRO A 585 6.16 -10.81 -19.35
N ASN A 586 6.46 -9.53 -19.13
CA ASN A 586 5.53 -8.63 -18.41
C ASN A 586 5.26 -7.34 -19.18
N GLY A 587 6.28 -6.71 -19.76
CA GLY A 587 6.17 -5.51 -20.58
C GLY A 587 6.93 -5.64 -21.89
N LEU A 588 6.46 -4.97 -22.94
CA LEU A 588 7.12 -4.94 -24.24
C LEU A 588 7.05 -3.52 -24.79
N ALA A 589 8.17 -2.99 -25.26
CA ALA A 589 8.23 -1.77 -26.03
C ALA A 589 8.86 -2.04 -27.40
N VAL A 590 8.29 -1.43 -28.44
CA VAL A 590 8.80 -1.48 -29.81
C VAL A 590 9.32 -0.10 -30.16
N ASP A 591 10.54 -0.01 -30.67
CA ASP A 591 11.14 1.24 -31.10
C ASP A 591 10.35 1.82 -32.27
N PRO A 592 9.77 3.04 -32.14
CA PRO A 592 8.98 3.64 -33.22
C PRO A 592 9.78 3.94 -34.48
N ASP A 593 11.09 4.21 -34.32
CA ASP A 593 12.01 4.54 -35.44
C ASP A 593 12.61 3.27 -36.08
N ASN A 594 12.65 2.16 -35.33
CA ASN A 594 13.15 0.88 -35.78
C ASN A 594 12.32 -0.29 -35.24
N PRO A 595 11.26 -0.73 -35.93
CA PRO A 595 10.39 -1.82 -35.47
C PRO A 595 11.07 -3.19 -35.30
N GLN A 596 12.31 -3.35 -35.74
CA GLN A 596 13.11 -4.55 -35.45
C GLN A 596 13.71 -4.50 -34.04
N ARG A 597 13.74 -3.34 -33.39
CA ARG A 597 14.26 -3.17 -32.05
C ARG A 597 13.13 -3.32 -31.04
N LEU A 598 13.24 -4.36 -30.21
CA LEU A 598 12.26 -4.69 -29.18
C LEU A 598 12.94 -4.69 -27.81
N TYR A 599 12.25 -4.16 -26.82
CA TYR A 599 12.67 -4.24 -25.41
C TYR A 599 11.62 -5.03 -24.63
N LEU A 600 12.06 -6.12 -23.98
CA LEU A 600 11.22 -6.98 -23.16
C LEU A 600 11.54 -6.78 -21.69
N ALA A 601 10.57 -6.36 -20.92
CA ALA A 601 10.61 -6.43 -19.45
C ALA A 601 10.13 -7.80 -19.01
N ALA A 602 10.92 -8.45 -18.16
CA ALA A 602 10.64 -9.81 -17.69
C ALA A 602 10.67 -9.90 -16.16
N TRP A 603 9.77 -10.71 -15.64
CA TRP A 603 9.70 -11.12 -14.26
C TRP A 603 10.46 -12.42 -14.05
N ALA A 604 11.29 -12.52 -13.02
CA ALA A 604 12.11 -13.69 -12.75
C ALA A 604 11.29 -14.97 -12.59
N ARG A 605 11.90 -16.13 -12.87
CA ARG A 605 11.24 -17.43 -12.72
C ARG A 605 10.92 -17.74 -11.27
N ALA A 606 9.70 -18.22 -11.02
CA ALA A 606 9.25 -18.58 -9.69
C ALA A 606 10.02 -19.73 -9.04
N ALA A 607 10.56 -20.66 -9.83
CA ALA A 607 11.23 -21.87 -9.37
C ALA A 607 12.76 -21.84 -9.59
N GLY A 608 13.33 -20.70 -9.98
CA GLY A 608 14.78 -20.57 -10.21
C GLY A 608 15.53 -20.26 -8.92
N MET A 609 16.69 -20.87 -8.70
CA MET A 609 17.66 -20.31 -7.79
C MET A 609 18.18 -19.01 -8.40
N HIS A 610 18.14 -17.91 -7.64
CA HIS A 610 18.71 -16.61 -8.00
C HIS A 610 17.98 -15.76 -9.07
N GLY A 611 16.66 -15.93 -9.25
CA GLY A 611 15.88 -15.02 -10.08
C GLY A 611 16.21 -15.05 -11.57
N ASP A 612 16.53 -16.21 -12.11
CA ASP A 612 16.81 -16.38 -13.52
C ASP A 612 15.67 -15.89 -14.42
N GLY A 613 16.02 -15.29 -15.55
CA GLY A 613 15.07 -14.87 -16.59
C GLY A 613 14.31 -13.57 -16.28
N GLY A 614 14.75 -12.78 -15.29
CA GLY A 614 14.24 -11.43 -15.02
C GLY A 614 15.13 -10.33 -15.57
N GLY A 615 14.62 -9.11 -15.66
CA GLY A 615 15.36 -7.93 -16.14
C GLY A 615 14.82 -7.37 -17.44
N ILE A 616 15.68 -6.67 -18.20
CA ILE A 616 15.35 -6.17 -19.55
C ILE A 616 16.21 -6.86 -20.59
N PHE A 617 15.56 -7.28 -21.66
CA PHE A 617 16.19 -7.92 -22.82
C PHE A 617 15.92 -7.09 -24.07
N LEU A 618 16.96 -6.92 -24.89
CA LEU A 618 16.94 -6.22 -26.17
C LEU A 618 17.06 -7.20 -27.33
N SER A 619 16.20 -7.07 -28.31
CA SER A 619 16.34 -7.66 -29.64
C SER A 619 16.49 -6.55 -30.66
N GLU A 620 17.37 -6.73 -31.65
CA GLU A 620 17.59 -5.84 -32.78
C GLU A 620 17.17 -6.44 -34.13
N ASP A 621 16.58 -7.66 -34.09
CA ASP A 621 16.22 -8.43 -35.26
C ASP A 621 14.75 -8.92 -35.25
N GLY A 622 13.89 -8.17 -34.54
CA GLY A 622 12.46 -8.48 -34.47
C GLY A 622 12.13 -9.68 -33.61
N GLY A 623 12.92 -9.94 -32.58
CA GLY A 623 12.68 -11.01 -31.60
C GLY A 623 13.25 -12.35 -32.00
N LYS A 624 14.18 -12.43 -32.97
CA LYS A 624 14.86 -13.68 -33.34
C LYS A 624 15.98 -14.00 -32.35
N THR A 625 16.72 -12.96 -31.94
CA THR A 625 17.78 -13.08 -30.92
C THR A 625 17.61 -12.02 -29.86
N TRP A 626 18.06 -12.32 -28.63
CA TRP A 626 17.94 -11.46 -27.47
C TRP A 626 19.24 -11.38 -26.69
N ARG A 627 19.55 -10.20 -26.14
CA ARG A 627 20.60 -10.00 -25.14
C ARG A 627 20.05 -9.28 -23.92
N GLN A 628 20.49 -9.63 -22.75
CA GLN A 628 20.12 -8.94 -21.51
C GLN A 628 20.86 -7.60 -21.42
N VAL A 629 20.14 -6.53 -21.11
CA VAL A 629 20.68 -5.16 -21.03
C VAL A 629 20.47 -4.53 -19.66
N LEU A 630 19.58 -5.08 -18.82
CA LEU A 630 19.45 -4.74 -17.40
C LEU A 630 19.23 -6.03 -16.62
N ASP A 631 20.14 -6.33 -15.69
CA ASP A 631 20.16 -7.53 -14.85
C ASP A 631 20.15 -7.21 -13.34
N ARG A 632 20.25 -5.94 -12.99
CA ARG A 632 20.32 -5.45 -11.59
C ARG A 632 18.97 -5.45 -10.89
N ASP A 633 17.87 -5.52 -11.61
CA ASP A 633 16.53 -5.79 -11.10
C ASP A 633 15.93 -6.96 -11.87
N ARG A 634 15.42 -7.94 -11.16
CA ARG A 634 14.92 -9.19 -11.72
C ARG A 634 13.40 -9.24 -11.85
N HIS A 635 12.71 -8.26 -11.29
CA HIS A 635 11.26 -8.16 -11.30
C HIS A 635 10.83 -6.85 -11.97
N ILE A 636 11.06 -6.77 -13.29
CA ILE A 636 10.70 -5.56 -14.06
C ILE A 636 9.25 -5.65 -14.52
N TYR A 637 8.47 -4.64 -14.12
CA TYR A 637 7.07 -4.52 -14.56
C TYR A 637 6.94 -4.05 -15.99
N ASP A 638 7.68 -2.99 -16.36
CA ASP A 638 7.53 -2.39 -17.67
C ASP A 638 8.79 -1.70 -18.16
N VAL A 639 8.85 -1.52 -19.46
CA VAL A 639 9.84 -0.72 -20.16
C VAL A 639 9.10 0.25 -21.08
N THR A 640 9.44 1.52 -21.02
CA THR A 640 8.83 2.61 -21.82
C THR A 640 9.91 3.31 -22.63
N ILE A 641 9.63 3.58 -23.90
CA ILE A 641 10.46 4.43 -24.76
C ILE A 641 9.92 5.84 -24.70
N ASP A 642 10.79 6.86 -24.56
CA ASP A 642 10.36 8.25 -24.64
C ASP A 642 9.87 8.56 -26.07
N PRO A 643 8.62 8.98 -26.28
CA PRO A 643 8.08 9.21 -27.61
C PRO A 643 8.76 10.34 -28.37
N ARG A 644 9.58 11.16 -27.69
CA ARG A 644 10.31 12.28 -28.29
C ARG A 644 11.74 11.89 -28.72
N ASN A 645 12.28 10.81 -28.17
CA ASN A 645 13.63 10.33 -28.43
C ASN A 645 13.75 8.84 -28.12
N SER A 646 13.76 8.03 -29.14
CA SER A 646 13.83 6.56 -29.02
C SER A 646 15.11 6.01 -28.37
N ASN A 647 16.16 6.85 -28.21
CA ASN A 647 17.34 6.47 -27.43
C ASN A 647 17.12 6.57 -25.92
N VAL A 648 16.05 7.23 -25.49
CA VAL A 648 15.72 7.37 -24.06
C VAL A 648 14.68 6.35 -23.66
N LEU A 649 15.03 5.51 -22.68
CA LEU A 649 14.15 4.50 -22.14
C LEU A 649 14.03 4.64 -20.63
N TYR A 650 12.91 4.18 -20.14
CA TYR A 650 12.61 4.07 -18.73
C TYR A 650 12.18 2.65 -18.40
N ALA A 651 12.48 2.21 -17.19
CA ALA A 651 12.00 0.95 -16.66
C ALA A 651 11.58 1.07 -15.20
N SER A 652 10.65 0.24 -14.79
CA SER A 652 10.21 0.14 -13.40
C SER A 652 10.32 -1.28 -12.91
N GLY A 653 10.95 -1.41 -11.73
CA GLY A 653 11.13 -2.67 -11.07
C GLY A 653 10.43 -2.74 -9.72
N PHE A 654 10.22 -3.96 -9.26
CA PHE A 654 9.56 -4.23 -7.99
C PHE A 654 10.49 -4.08 -6.77
N GLU A 655 11.79 -4.18 -6.98
CA GLU A 655 12.78 -4.17 -5.89
C GLU A 655 13.70 -2.97 -5.93
N SER A 656 13.86 -2.37 -7.07
CA SER A 656 14.90 -1.39 -7.34
C SER A 656 14.40 -0.02 -7.80
N SER A 657 13.10 0.25 -7.65
CA SER A 657 12.53 1.54 -8.06
C SER A 657 12.51 1.72 -9.60
N THR A 658 13.10 2.79 -10.11
CA THR A 658 13.02 3.15 -11.51
C THR A 658 14.41 3.38 -12.12
N TRP A 659 14.50 3.08 -13.41
CA TRP A 659 15.73 3.15 -14.19
C TRP A 659 15.53 4.01 -15.43
N ARG A 660 16.59 4.64 -15.88
CA ARG A 660 16.66 5.38 -17.14
C ARG A 660 17.89 4.95 -17.94
N SER A 661 17.72 4.83 -19.26
CA SER A 661 18.79 4.78 -20.23
C SER A 661 18.69 5.96 -21.17
N THR A 662 19.81 6.49 -21.66
CA THR A 662 19.87 7.57 -22.66
C THR A 662 20.64 7.14 -23.91
N ASN A 663 20.91 5.86 -24.04
CA ASN A 663 21.72 5.27 -25.11
C ASN A 663 21.13 3.95 -25.60
N SER A 664 19.82 3.92 -25.84
CA SER A 664 19.10 2.76 -26.39
C SER A 664 19.23 1.47 -25.54
N GLY A 665 19.34 1.62 -24.23
CA GLY A 665 19.40 0.49 -23.30
C GLY A 665 20.80 -0.10 -23.06
N GLU A 666 21.86 0.50 -23.61
CA GLU A 666 23.23 0.00 -23.40
C GLU A 666 23.72 0.23 -21.96
N ARG A 667 23.27 1.32 -21.34
CA ARG A 667 23.55 1.64 -19.95
C ARG A 667 22.31 2.15 -19.24
N TRP A 668 22.11 1.67 -18.02
CA TRP A 668 21.00 2.04 -17.17
C TRP A 668 21.49 2.68 -15.87
N GLU A 669 20.81 3.75 -15.48
CA GLU A 669 21.05 4.47 -14.23
C GLU A 669 19.74 4.59 -13.44
N ARG A 670 19.80 4.51 -12.13
CA ARG A 670 18.64 4.78 -11.28
C ARG A 670 18.21 6.22 -11.42
N ILE A 671 16.90 6.47 -11.38
CA ILE A 671 16.35 7.83 -11.36
C ILE A 671 16.47 8.36 -9.92
N PRO A 672 17.32 9.37 -9.67
CA PRO A 672 17.62 9.80 -8.30
C PRO A 672 16.47 10.55 -7.61
N GLY A 673 15.53 11.08 -8.38
CA GLY A 673 14.39 11.83 -7.86
C GLY A 673 13.25 11.00 -7.29
N PHE A 674 13.32 9.68 -7.43
CA PHE A 674 12.29 8.75 -6.98
C PHE A 674 12.94 7.59 -6.22
N ASN A 675 12.54 7.37 -4.98
CA ASN A 675 13.16 6.39 -4.09
C ASN A 675 12.20 5.34 -3.54
N PHE A 676 10.95 5.31 -3.98
CA PHE A 676 10.04 4.23 -3.68
C PHE A 676 10.36 3.00 -4.55
N LYS A 677 10.48 1.83 -3.92
CA LYS A 677 11.08 0.66 -4.58
C LYS A 677 10.18 -0.07 -5.57
N TRP A 678 8.86 0.03 -5.43
CA TRP A 678 7.91 -0.73 -6.26
C TRP A 678 7.29 0.11 -7.36
N GLY A 679 8.08 0.37 -8.39
CA GLY A 679 7.58 1.04 -9.59
C GLY A 679 6.83 0.07 -10.51
N HIS A 680 5.69 0.51 -11.06
CA HIS A 680 4.96 -0.20 -12.11
C HIS A 680 5.41 0.27 -13.49
N ARG A 681 5.28 1.56 -13.74
CA ARG A 681 5.58 2.15 -15.04
C ARG A 681 6.14 3.56 -14.86
N VAL A 682 7.08 3.94 -15.71
CA VAL A 682 7.49 5.34 -15.90
C VAL A 682 6.84 5.86 -17.16
N ILE A 683 6.20 7.01 -17.04
CA ILE A 683 5.49 7.67 -18.14
C ILE A 683 6.11 9.06 -18.32
N PRO A 684 6.77 9.34 -19.47
CA PRO A 684 7.26 10.68 -19.76
C PRO A 684 6.14 11.71 -19.73
N ASP A 685 6.38 12.84 -19.06
CA ASP A 685 5.41 13.93 -19.03
C ASP A 685 5.29 14.53 -20.43
N PRO A 686 4.09 14.57 -21.04
CA PRO A 686 3.93 15.11 -22.38
C PRO A 686 4.17 16.63 -22.45
N GLN A 687 4.10 17.34 -21.30
CA GLN A 687 4.25 18.81 -21.24
C GLN A 687 5.66 19.24 -20.79
N ASP A 688 6.40 18.38 -20.09
CA ASP A 688 7.76 18.67 -19.61
C ASP A 688 8.72 17.51 -19.93
N ALA A 689 9.62 17.75 -20.87
CA ALA A 689 10.61 16.76 -21.29
C ALA A 689 11.57 16.29 -20.18
N ASN A 690 11.65 17.03 -19.08
CA ASN A 690 12.50 16.71 -17.94
C ASN A 690 11.73 16.10 -16.75
N ALA A 691 10.42 15.89 -16.91
CA ALA A 691 9.58 15.32 -15.88
C ALA A 691 9.00 13.97 -16.30
N ILE A 692 8.67 13.17 -15.31
CA ILE A 692 8.06 11.86 -15.46
C ILE A 692 6.95 11.66 -14.43
N TYR A 693 5.99 10.83 -14.78
CA TYR A 693 5.09 10.20 -13.85
C TYR A 693 5.59 8.79 -13.57
N VAL A 694 5.50 8.37 -12.33
CA VAL A 694 5.78 6.98 -11.92
C VAL A 694 4.53 6.40 -11.28
N THR A 695 3.99 5.36 -11.89
CA THR A 695 2.94 4.55 -11.28
C THR A 695 3.58 3.50 -10.40
N THR A 696 2.93 3.12 -9.30
CA THR A 696 3.51 2.24 -8.30
C THR A 696 2.60 1.09 -7.94
N PHE A 697 3.19 0.06 -7.36
CA PHE A 697 2.46 -0.97 -6.66
C PHE A 697 2.28 -0.54 -5.19
N GLY A 698 1.10 -0.02 -4.86
CA GLY A 698 0.72 0.35 -3.50
C GLY A 698 1.01 1.79 -3.08
N GLY A 699 1.84 2.55 -3.80
CA GLY A 699 2.25 3.91 -3.42
C GLY A 699 1.67 5.03 -4.27
N SER A 700 0.56 4.80 -4.96
CA SER A 700 -0.10 5.76 -5.85
C SER A 700 0.81 6.29 -6.99
N VAL A 701 0.58 7.49 -7.48
CA VAL A 701 1.32 8.10 -8.60
C VAL A 701 2.23 9.20 -8.09
N TRP A 702 3.46 9.16 -8.57
CA TRP A 702 4.46 10.21 -8.31
C TRP A 702 4.74 10.99 -9.58
N HIS A 703 4.97 12.30 -9.44
CA HIS A 703 5.32 13.20 -10.54
C HIS A 703 6.49 14.07 -10.13
N GLY A 704 7.49 14.18 -11.00
CA GLY A 704 8.65 15.04 -10.73
C GLY A 704 9.73 14.98 -11.79
N LYS A 705 10.83 15.69 -11.52
CA LYS A 705 11.98 15.78 -12.44
C LYS A 705 12.77 14.48 -12.47
N VAL A 706 13.17 14.05 -13.65
CA VAL A 706 14.02 12.85 -13.85
C VAL A 706 15.36 12.94 -13.10
N ASN A 707 15.93 14.13 -13.03
CA ASN A 707 17.20 14.41 -12.34
C ASN A 707 16.99 15.11 -10.99
N GLY A 708 15.79 15.05 -10.45
CA GLY A 708 15.49 15.55 -9.10
C GLY A 708 16.29 14.80 -8.03
N LYS A 709 16.33 15.37 -6.85
CA LYS A 709 16.93 14.70 -5.68
C LYS A 709 15.80 14.10 -4.87
N ALA A 710 15.84 12.79 -4.68
CA ALA A 710 15.01 12.14 -3.68
C ALA A 710 15.43 12.60 -2.28
N GLN A 711 14.46 12.73 -1.40
CA GLN A 711 14.77 12.89 0.02
C GLN A 711 15.38 11.59 0.54
N PRO A 712 16.43 11.63 1.34
CA PRO A 712 17.02 10.44 1.93
C PRO A 712 16.01 9.83 2.90
N VAL A 713 15.57 8.63 2.63
CA VAL A 713 14.60 7.91 3.46
C VAL A 713 15.19 6.66 4.10
N ASP A 714 16.12 6.00 3.44
CA ASP A 714 16.85 4.84 3.94
C ASP A 714 18.34 5.01 3.64
N ILE A 715 19.10 5.32 4.65
CA ILE A 715 20.57 5.42 4.56
C ILE A 715 21.27 4.26 5.28
N ALA A 716 20.52 3.34 5.86
CA ALA A 716 21.07 2.32 6.72
C ALA A 716 21.68 1.14 5.94
N THR A 717 21.17 0.89 4.76
CA THR A 717 21.58 -0.24 3.92
C THR A 717 21.81 0.16 2.47
N PRO A 718 22.54 1.28 2.19
CA PRO A 718 22.73 1.75 0.83
C PRO A 718 23.57 0.79 -0.02
N GLU A 719 24.36 -0.05 0.64
CA GLU A 719 25.23 -1.05 0.00
C GLU A 719 24.46 -2.32 -0.38
N LEU A 720 23.29 -2.54 0.17
CA LEU A 720 22.46 -3.68 -0.19
C LEU A 720 21.84 -3.42 -1.56
N GLU A 721 22.47 -3.94 -2.58
CA GLU A 721 21.97 -3.86 -3.95
C GLU A 721 20.62 -4.57 -4.06
N PRO A 722 19.66 -3.99 -4.78
CA PRO A 722 18.44 -4.67 -5.12
C PRO A 722 18.70 -6.00 -5.80
N GLY A 723 17.91 -7.00 -5.50
CA GLY A 723 18.05 -8.32 -6.10
C GLY A 723 19.25 -9.14 -5.66
N THR A 724 20.01 -8.71 -4.63
CA THR A 724 21.07 -9.55 -4.04
C THR A 724 20.50 -10.68 -3.20
N GLN A 725 19.21 -10.84 -3.20
CA GLN A 725 18.55 -11.70 -2.29
C GLN A 725 17.82 -12.80 -2.96
N ASN A 726 17.49 -13.77 -2.10
CA ASN A 726 16.65 -14.87 -2.47
C ASN A 726 15.26 -14.38 -2.84
N ASP A 727 15.09 -14.12 -4.08
CA ASP A 727 13.84 -13.68 -4.69
C ASP A 727 12.87 -14.81 -4.90
N GLY A 728 13.05 -15.94 -4.26
CA GLY A 728 12.10 -17.07 -4.28
C GLY A 728 10.67 -16.65 -3.99
N LEU A 729 10.52 -15.34 -3.88
CA LEU A 729 9.32 -14.71 -3.53
C LEU A 729 8.66 -13.94 -4.58
N GLY A 730 8.99 -14.05 -5.70
CA GLY A 730 8.05 -13.59 -6.68
C GLY A 730 6.66 -13.91 -6.10
N SER A 731 5.74 -13.13 -6.37
CA SER A 731 4.32 -13.34 -6.07
C SER A 731 3.79 -14.75 -6.41
N ASP A 732 4.61 -15.58 -6.93
CA ASP A 732 4.34 -16.95 -7.34
C ASP A 732 4.48 -17.97 -6.20
N VAL A 733 5.06 -17.57 -5.06
CA VAL A 733 5.19 -18.46 -3.92
C VAL A 733 3.95 -18.35 -3.03
N PRO A 734 3.27 -19.43 -2.69
CA PRO A 734 2.18 -19.41 -1.73
C PRO A 734 2.67 -18.91 -0.37
N LYS A 735 1.89 -18.08 0.29
CA LYS A 735 2.15 -17.67 1.68
C LYS A 735 1.86 -18.82 2.64
#